data_bfc54755ac6a092dd070685fce064514
#
_entry.id   bfc54755ac6a092dd070685fce064514
#
_cell.length_a   1.000
_cell.length_b   1.000
_cell.length_c   1.000
_cell.angle_alpha   90.00
_cell.angle_beta   90.00
_cell.angle_gamma   90.00
#
_symmetry.space_group_name_H-M   'P 1'
#
loop_
_entity.id
_entity.type
_entity.pdbx_description
1 polymer ?
#
loop_
_entity_poly.entity_id
_entity_poly.type
_entity_poly.pdbx_seq_one_letter_code
_entity_poly.pdbx_strand_id
1 'polypeptide(L)'
;MSRKPGEMKVVGRPRRRVDARAKVTGQTRFADDLVLPRMLHCKLLRSPHPHARIRRIDARAALAMPGVKLVLTGADMPIPYGILPVSQDEHALCLSRVRFVGDPVAAVVALDEITASEALDRIQVDFELLRTIADPLEALSTPEPKIQPYGEGNVHKKVALEFGDVDAAMAGADQVFEDVFFYQGNTHLAIEQHAAVGAVDPDGKLTLWSSTQTPHYVHRALARVLEIPAAHIRVIATPNGGGFGGKSDPFNHEIVVAKAALLLGRPVKICLNREEVFYCHRGRHPVTMKLKTGVKNDGSIVAMDLQTLLDGGAYGSYGVASTFYTGALQTVTYQVPRYRFRGCRTFTNKPPCGPKRGHGTPQPRFAQEIQMDKIAVALRLDPARLRQSQLAKPHSLTANYMRIGTIGLSECIDRVVEGSGWKQRYGKLPFGRGIGIACSSYLCGAGLPIYWNTLPHSGVQLQLDRSGRVTAFCGATEIGQGSDDVLANLVAEVLGIDPFDIRLVTGDTDLGPVDLGSYSSRVTLMMGHAAIQAAERARELIAQAVSAKLGIPLSRMVFSDRRVFDAEDPARGFSFAEAVQVGEALHGTLGTTGSYRPPESAAKYKGGGVGPSPAYSYSACVIQVAVQPETGWVDVEKVWIAHDIGRALNPVLARGQVEGSIYMALGEALMEEMDYRRLPRHLSSALVHKFPSMLEYKSPTTLDMPEVITYLIEDPDEAGPYGAKEVGQGPLLPVMPALANALYDAVGIRVDEVPITPEKVLRALGDRTAHRCGPKNFPLIAWPDPLRVPPPWEGGDGKAENEGPRRRREGAIVAPDVVQPGLSPHPSTPEGRREPSGVASPASEMPEVLR
;
A
#
# COMPACT_ATOMS: atom_id res chain seq x y z
N MET A 1 19.11 11.35 -21.69
CA MET A 1 20.03 12.45 -21.28
C MET A 1 19.43 13.14 -20.07
N SER A 2 20.12 13.17 -18.93
CA SER A 2 19.66 13.87 -17.74
C SER A 2 19.79 15.38 -17.96
N ARG A 3 18.65 16.08 -18.12
CA ARG A 3 18.66 17.56 -18.11
C ARG A 3 19.11 18.04 -16.72
N LYS A 4 19.97 19.08 -16.71
CA LYS A 4 20.40 19.70 -15.44
C LYS A 4 19.20 20.33 -14.71
N PRO A 5 19.18 20.36 -13.37
CA PRO A 5 18.05 20.86 -12.59
C PRO A 5 17.53 22.25 -12.98
N GLY A 6 18.38 23.16 -13.44
CA GLY A 6 17.98 24.51 -13.86
C GLY A 6 17.32 24.61 -15.25
N GLU A 7 17.34 23.53 -16.04
CA GLU A 7 16.84 23.49 -17.41
C GLU A 7 15.40 22.96 -17.52
N MET A 8 14.81 22.44 -16.42
CA MET A 8 13.46 21.88 -16.43
C MET A 8 12.41 23.00 -16.32
N LYS A 9 11.36 22.89 -17.16
CA LYS A 9 10.29 23.91 -17.23
C LYS A 9 9.02 23.50 -16.53
N VAL A 10 8.76 22.22 -16.39
CA VAL A 10 7.56 21.65 -15.76
C VAL A 10 7.92 20.97 -14.44
N VAL A 11 8.83 20.01 -14.49
CA VAL A 11 9.28 19.24 -13.32
C VAL A 11 10.05 20.15 -12.34
N GLY A 12 9.72 20.03 -11.05
CA GLY A 12 10.31 20.86 -9.99
C GLY A 12 9.63 22.23 -9.81
N ARG A 13 8.60 22.54 -10.58
CA ARG A 13 7.87 23.81 -10.48
C ARG A 13 6.57 23.66 -9.72
N PRO A 14 6.22 24.61 -8.83
CA PRO A 14 4.91 24.62 -8.18
C PRO A 14 3.81 24.86 -9.22
N ARG A 15 2.94 23.88 -9.39
CA ARG A 15 1.84 23.93 -10.37
C ARG A 15 0.54 23.47 -9.77
N ARG A 16 -0.56 24.02 -10.28
CA ARG A 16 -1.90 23.53 -9.99
C ARG A 16 -2.09 22.14 -10.59
N ARG A 17 -2.73 21.23 -9.85
CA ARG A 17 -3.10 19.89 -10.34
C ARG A 17 -3.97 19.99 -11.59
N VAL A 18 -3.78 19.07 -12.53
CA VAL A 18 -4.57 18.99 -13.78
C VAL A 18 -6.05 18.73 -13.52
N ASP A 19 -6.40 18.00 -12.46
CA ASP A 19 -7.75 17.63 -12.05
C ASP A 19 -8.39 18.56 -10.98
N ALA A 20 -7.64 19.53 -10.46
CA ALA A 20 -8.07 20.37 -9.33
C ALA A 20 -9.40 21.09 -9.58
N ARG A 21 -9.58 21.67 -10.80
CA ARG A 21 -10.80 22.43 -11.11
C ARG A 21 -12.04 21.54 -11.01
N ALA A 22 -12.02 20.37 -11.64
CA ALA A 22 -13.16 19.45 -11.63
C ALA A 22 -13.52 19.01 -10.20
N LYS A 23 -12.50 18.79 -9.33
CA LYS A 23 -12.72 18.41 -7.93
C LYS A 23 -13.36 19.54 -7.11
N VAL A 24 -12.82 20.75 -7.16
CA VAL A 24 -13.33 21.86 -6.32
C VAL A 24 -14.66 22.44 -6.82
N THR A 25 -15.06 22.16 -8.06
CA THR A 25 -16.35 22.57 -8.63
C THR A 25 -17.41 21.45 -8.63
N GLY A 26 -17.09 20.28 -8.03
CA GLY A 26 -18.03 19.15 -7.96
C GLY A 26 -18.30 18.46 -9.30
N GLN A 27 -17.43 18.63 -10.30
CA GLN A 27 -17.57 18.02 -11.63
C GLN A 27 -16.93 16.62 -11.72
N THR A 28 -16.08 16.26 -10.76
CA THR A 28 -15.51 14.93 -10.70
C THR A 28 -16.61 13.90 -10.39
N ARG A 29 -16.65 12.82 -11.18
CA ARG A 29 -17.61 11.73 -11.00
C ARG A 29 -16.95 10.59 -10.25
N PHE A 30 -17.35 10.36 -9.00
CA PHE A 30 -16.98 9.21 -8.19
C PHE A 30 -17.89 8.01 -8.48
N ALA A 31 -17.57 6.83 -7.94
CA ALA A 31 -18.35 5.63 -8.20
C ALA A 31 -19.83 5.78 -7.78
N ASP A 32 -20.06 6.43 -6.64
CA ASP A 32 -21.43 6.66 -6.15
C ASP A 32 -22.21 7.71 -6.95
N ASP A 33 -21.54 8.61 -7.66
CA ASP A 33 -22.21 9.61 -8.53
C ASP A 33 -22.75 9.03 -9.85
N LEU A 34 -22.38 7.78 -10.18
CA LEU A 34 -22.81 7.16 -11.42
C LEU A 34 -24.28 6.77 -11.36
N VAL A 35 -25.04 7.23 -12.34
CA VAL A 35 -26.45 6.90 -12.57
C VAL A 35 -26.61 6.43 -14.01
N LEU A 36 -27.03 5.18 -14.18
CA LEU A 36 -27.27 4.58 -15.49
C LEU A 36 -28.78 4.34 -15.70
N PRO A 37 -29.28 4.37 -16.95
CA PRO A 37 -30.68 4.10 -17.22
C PRO A 37 -31.13 2.75 -16.67
N ARG A 38 -32.31 2.69 -16.02
CA ARG A 38 -32.91 1.49 -15.45
C ARG A 38 -32.05 0.80 -14.37
N MET A 39 -31.14 1.53 -13.73
CA MET A 39 -30.23 1.01 -12.69
C MET A 39 -31.00 0.44 -11.51
N LEU A 40 -30.50 -0.66 -10.96
CA LEU A 40 -30.96 -1.31 -9.75
C LEU A 40 -29.97 -1.06 -8.59
N HIS A 41 -30.45 -1.27 -7.37
CA HIS A 41 -29.67 -1.06 -6.16
C HIS A 41 -29.47 -2.37 -5.39
N CYS A 42 -28.27 -2.58 -4.91
CA CYS A 42 -27.88 -3.77 -4.16
C CYS A 42 -27.53 -3.43 -2.71
N LYS A 43 -27.97 -4.25 -1.77
CA LYS A 43 -27.56 -4.21 -0.35
C LYS A 43 -27.15 -5.60 0.11
N LEU A 44 -26.27 -5.66 1.14
CA LEU A 44 -25.72 -6.90 1.69
C LEU A 44 -26.31 -7.22 3.05
N LEU A 45 -26.82 -8.45 3.22
CA LEU A 45 -27.09 -9.01 4.53
C LEU A 45 -25.77 -9.45 5.16
N ARG A 46 -25.48 -8.92 6.35
CA ARG A 46 -24.25 -9.20 7.09
C ARG A 46 -24.51 -10.04 8.32
N SER A 47 -23.55 -10.89 8.66
CA SER A 47 -23.62 -11.74 9.85
C SER A 47 -23.63 -10.91 11.13
N PRO A 48 -24.58 -11.17 12.06
CA PRO A 48 -24.54 -10.65 13.42
C PRO A 48 -23.61 -11.47 14.33
N HIS A 49 -23.10 -12.63 13.84
CA HIS A 49 -22.29 -13.55 14.62
C HIS A 49 -20.82 -13.52 14.19
N PRO A 50 -19.88 -13.56 15.15
CA PRO A 50 -18.46 -13.58 14.85
C PRO A 50 -17.94 -14.91 14.30
N HIS A 51 -18.61 -16.03 14.60
CA HIS A 51 -18.25 -17.35 14.12
C HIS A 51 -19.46 -18.30 14.17
N ALA A 52 -19.94 -18.71 13.01
CA ALA A 52 -21.07 -19.65 12.91
C ALA A 52 -21.05 -20.44 11.59
N ARG A 53 -21.62 -21.63 11.58
CA ARG A 53 -21.98 -22.32 10.34
C ARG A 53 -23.34 -21.82 9.87
N ILE A 54 -23.48 -21.62 8.56
CA ILE A 54 -24.75 -21.34 7.91
C ILE A 54 -25.39 -22.69 7.63
N ARG A 55 -26.50 -22.96 8.30
CA ARG A 55 -27.30 -24.22 8.12
C ARG A 55 -28.27 -24.05 6.97
N ARG A 56 -28.94 -22.91 6.90
CA ARG A 56 -29.96 -22.60 5.89
C ARG A 56 -30.11 -21.10 5.72
N ILE A 57 -30.38 -20.69 4.48
CA ILE A 57 -30.82 -19.33 4.13
C ILE A 57 -32.20 -19.46 3.47
N ASP A 58 -33.21 -18.77 4.00
CA ASP A 58 -34.54 -18.69 3.41
C ASP A 58 -34.82 -17.24 2.97
N ALA A 59 -34.78 -17.02 1.66
CA ALA A 59 -34.98 -15.71 1.03
C ALA A 59 -36.37 -15.56 0.39
N ARG A 60 -37.30 -16.53 0.53
CA ARG A 60 -38.60 -16.53 -0.17
C ARG A 60 -39.45 -15.30 0.16
N ALA A 61 -39.45 -14.86 1.42
CA ALA A 61 -40.20 -13.66 1.84
C ALA A 61 -39.61 -12.38 1.25
N ALA A 62 -38.29 -12.31 1.13
CA ALA A 62 -37.60 -11.18 0.49
C ALA A 62 -37.90 -11.14 -1.02
N LEU A 63 -37.81 -12.26 -1.72
CA LEU A 63 -38.12 -12.37 -3.15
C LEU A 63 -39.58 -12.05 -3.48
N ALA A 64 -40.52 -12.30 -2.55
CA ALA A 64 -41.92 -11.95 -2.71
C ALA A 64 -42.26 -10.47 -2.56
N MET A 65 -41.32 -9.66 -2.08
CA MET A 65 -41.53 -8.21 -1.91
C MET A 65 -41.61 -7.47 -3.26
N PRO A 66 -42.64 -6.62 -3.44
CA PRO A 66 -42.70 -5.76 -4.62
C PRO A 66 -41.40 -4.92 -4.78
N GLY A 67 -40.85 -4.90 -5.98
CA GLY A 67 -39.62 -4.15 -6.28
C GLY A 67 -38.33 -4.95 -6.18
N VAL A 68 -38.29 -6.05 -5.44
CA VAL A 68 -37.14 -6.97 -5.39
C VAL A 68 -37.01 -7.71 -6.72
N LYS A 69 -35.79 -7.81 -7.25
CA LYS A 69 -35.48 -8.43 -8.54
C LYS A 69 -34.63 -9.68 -8.41
N LEU A 70 -33.76 -9.75 -7.39
CA LEU A 70 -32.82 -10.85 -7.21
C LEU A 70 -32.40 -10.93 -5.73
N VAL A 71 -32.18 -12.15 -5.25
CA VAL A 71 -31.43 -12.41 -4.04
C VAL A 71 -30.31 -13.39 -4.37
N LEU A 72 -29.08 -13.04 -4.01
CA LEU A 72 -27.89 -13.87 -4.20
C LEU A 72 -27.39 -14.40 -2.84
N THR A 73 -26.82 -15.59 -2.87
CA THR A 73 -26.19 -16.26 -1.72
C THR A 73 -24.81 -16.78 -2.11
N GLY A 74 -24.07 -17.36 -1.17
CA GLY A 74 -22.77 -17.96 -1.44
C GLY A 74 -22.81 -19.07 -2.49
N ALA A 75 -23.93 -19.75 -2.65
CA ALA A 75 -24.09 -20.81 -3.65
C ALA A 75 -24.04 -20.30 -5.09
N ASP A 76 -24.38 -19.03 -5.33
CA ASP A 76 -24.35 -18.40 -6.64
C ASP A 76 -22.92 -18.02 -7.10
N MET A 77 -21.96 -17.98 -6.16
CA MET A 77 -20.55 -17.61 -6.38
C MET A 77 -19.64 -18.42 -5.45
N PRO A 78 -19.54 -19.77 -5.66
CA PRO A 78 -18.85 -20.65 -4.72
C PRO A 78 -17.33 -20.58 -4.77
N ILE A 79 -16.76 -19.94 -5.81
CA ILE A 79 -15.30 -19.87 -6.00
C ILE A 79 -14.71 -18.79 -5.09
N PRO A 80 -13.73 -19.13 -4.23
CA PRO A 80 -13.07 -18.15 -3.39
C PRO A 80 -12.11 -17.28 -4.19
N TYR A 81 -11.91 -16.07 -3.70
CA TYR A 81 -10.94 -15.09 -4.22
C TYR A 81 -10.01 -14.58 -3.13
N GLY A 82 -9.04 -13.77 -3.51
CA GLY A 82 -8.11 -13.09 -2.64
C GLY A 82 -7.01 -12.41 -3.45
N ILE A 83 -6.31 -11.48 -2.83
CA ILE A 83 -5.29 -10.70 -3.53
C ILE A 83 -3.99 -11.47 -3.76
N LEU A 84 -3.57 -12.30 -2.80
CA LEU A 84 -2.38 -13.15 -2.96
C LEU A 84 -2.78 -14.55 -3.40
N PRO A 85 -1.99 -15.21 -4.28
CA PRO A 85 -2.24 -16.59 -4.68
C PRO A 85 -2.33 -17.58 -3.51
N VAL A 86 -1.63 -17.28 -2.41
CA VAL A 86 -1.58 -18.12 -1.18
C VAL A 86 -2.67 -17.78 -0.16
N SER A 87 -3.49 -16.75 -0.40
CA SER A 87 -4.55 -16.28 0.50
C SER A 87 -5.83 -16.04 -0.29
N GLN A 88 -6.25 -17.03 -1.07
CA GLN A 88 -7.53 -17.00 -1.79
C GLN A 88 -8.57 -17.73 -0.97
N ASP A 89 -9.03 -17.10 0.09
CA ASP A 89 -9.82 -17.69 1.16
C ASP A 89 -11.15 -16.97 1.43
N GLU A 90 -11.46 -15.93 0.64
CA GLU A 90 -12.71 -15.17 0.75
C GLU A 90 -13.74 -15.61 -0.29
N HIS A 91 -15.01 -15.71 0.11
CA HIS A 91 -16.13 -15.84 -0.83
C HIS A 91 -16.82 -14.49 -0.99
N ALA A 92 -17.37 -14.19 -2.16
CA ALA A 92 -18.13 -12.96 -2.40
C ALA A 92 -19.34 -12.84 -1.43
N LEU A 93 -19.99 -13.96 -1.14
CA LEU A 93 -20.94 -14.15 -0.05
C LEU A 93 -20.59 -15.46 0.66
N CYS A 94 -20.71 -15.51 1.98
CA CYS A 94 -20.36 -16.68 2.77
C CYS A 94 -21.08 -17.93 2.31
N LEU A 95 -20.33 -18.96 1.93
CA LEU A 95 -20.89 -20.21 1.42
C LEU A 95 -21.45 -21.11 2.54
N SER A 96 -20.66 -21.36 3.57
CA SER A 96 -21.04 -22.32 4.65
C SER A 96 -20.71 -21.84 6.04
N ARG A 97 -19.95 -20.77 6.19
CA ARG A 97 -19.46 -20.28 7.48
C ARG A 97 -19.22 -18.77 7.45
N VAL A 98 -19.67 -18.08 8.49
CA VAL A 98 -19.30 -16.71 8.79
C VAL A 98 -18.16 -16.70 9.79
N ARG A 99 -17.24 -15.73 9.68
CA ARG A 99 -15.98 -15.70 10.42
C ARG A 99 -15.77 -14.44 11.24
N PHE A 100 -16.58 -13.40 11.01
CA PHE A 100 -16.57 -12.16 11.81
C PHE A 100 -17.94 -11.48 11.75
N VAL A 101 -18.25 -10.59 12.70
CA VAL A 101 -19.47 -9.76 12.65
C VAL A 101 -19.34 -8.79 11.47
N GLY A 102 -20.31 -8.82 10.55
CA GLY A 102 -20.27 -8.04 9.31
C GLY A 102 -19.87 -8.83 8.07
N ASP A 103 -19.53 -10.13 8.21
CA ASP A 103 -19.24 -11.02 7.07
C ASP A 103 -20.48 -11.16 6.16
N PRO A 104 -20.39 -10.94 4.83
CA PRO A 104 -21.56 -10.89 3.95
C PRO A 104 -22.15 -12.29 3.72
N VAL A 105 -23.45 -12.44 3.92
CA VAL A 105 -24.18 -13.72 3.84
C VAL A 105 -25.04 -13.82 2.59
N ALA A 106 -25.76 -12.75 2.27
CA ALA A 106 -26.63 -12.67 1.10
C ALA A 106 -26.63 -11.24 0.54
N ALA A 107 -27.14 -11.09 -0.68
CA ALA A 107 -27.32 -9.78 -1.33
C ALA A 107 -28.73 -9.67 -1.91
N VAL A 108 -29.37 -8.54 -1.72
CA VAL A 108 -30.66 -8.20 -2.35
C VAL A 108 -30.47 -7.15 -3.39
N VAL A 109 -31.07 -7.34 -4.57
CA VAL A 109 -31.13 -6.35 -5.65
C VAL A 109 -32.58 -5.94 -5.88
N ALA A 110 -32.85 -4.63 -5.79
CA ALA A 110 -34.19 -4.05 -5.92
C ALA A 110 -34.22 -2.80 -6.78
N LEU A 111 -35.40 -2.24 -7.00
CA LEU A 111 -35.61 -1.03 -7.78
C LEU A 111 -34.99 0.22 -7.16
N ASP A 112 -34.88 0.22 -5.84
CA ASP A 112 -34.29 1.30 -5.05
C ASP A 112 -33.61 0.75 -3.78
N GLU A 113 -32.86 1.62 -3.12
CA GLU A 113 -32.05 1.26 -1.93
C GLU A 113 -32.91 0.91 -0.71
N ILE A 114 -34.04 1.60 -0.53
CA ILE A 114 -34.93 1.40 0.60
C ILE A 114 -35.56 0.00 0.50
N THR A 115 -36.14 -0.31 -0.67
CA THR A 115 -36.70 -1.65 -0.94
C THR A 115 -35.65 -2.75 -0.75
N ALA A 116 -34.41 -2.53 -1.22
CA ALA A 116 -33.34 -3.51 -1.02
C ALA A 116 -33.04 -3.72 0.48
N SER A 117 -32.97 -2.65 1.27
CA SER A 117 -32.68 -2.68 2.70
C SER A 117 -33.81 -3.37 3.49
N GLU A 118 -35.08 -3.03 3.24
CA GLU A 118 -36.23 -3.67 3.90
C GLU A 118 -36.34 -5.16 3.56
N ALA A 119 -35.95 -5.54 2.35
CA ALA A 119 -35.95 -6.94 1.95
C ALA A 119 -34.87 -7.78 2.68
N LEU A 120 -33.75 -7.18 3.11
CA LEU A 120 -32.76 -7.88 3.93
C LEU A 120 -33.36 -8.42 5.22
N ASP A 121 -34.25 -7.66 5.87
CA ASP A 121 -34.91 -8.03 7.13
C ASP A 121 -35.89 -9.20 6.96
N ARG A 122 -36.26 -9.55 5.72
CA ARG A 122 -37.11 -10.68 5.39
C ARG A 122 -36.34 -11.97 5.13
N ILE A 123 -35.01 -11.93 5.06
CA ILE A 123 -34.18 -13.12 4.88
C ILE A 123 -33.94 -13.77 6.24
N GLN A 124 -34.32 -15.02 6.36
CA GLN A 124 -34.06 -15.82 7.55
C GLN A 124 -32.80 -16.67 7.36
N VAL A 125 -31.89 -16.59 8.31
CA VAL A 125 -30.66 -17.39 8.31
C VAL A 125 -30.61 -18.24 9.60
N ASP A 126 -30.47 -19.55 9.42
CA ASP A 126 -30.25 -20.48 10.53
C ASP A 126 -28.75 -20.67 10.74
N PHE A 127 -28.26 -20.21 11.90
CA PHE A 127 -26.85 -20.25 12.28
C PHE A 127 -26.62 -21.28 13.42
N GLU A 128 -25.61 -22.12 13.22
CA GLU A 128 -25.01 -22.90 14.30
C GLU A 128 -23.76 -22.16 14.83
N LEU A 129 -23.85 -21.66 16.05
CA LEU A 129 -22.76 -20.88 16.65
C LEU A 129 -21.52 -21.75 16.91
N LEU A 130 -20.36 -21.21 16.64
CA LEU A 130 -19.05 -21.78 16.90
C LEU A 130 -18.31 -20.97 17.96
N ARG A 131 -17.29 -21.59 18.58
CA ARG A 131 -16.40 -20.87 19.50
C ARG A 131 -15.76 -19.68 18.77
N THR A 132 -15.81 -18.52 19.39
CA THR A 132 -15.18 -17.29 18.91
C THR A 132 -13.77 -17.17 19.47
N ILE A 133 -12.80 -16.92 18.60
CA ILE A 133 -11.40 -16.65 18.92
C ILE A 133 -11.14 -15.18 18.61
N ALA A 134 -11.01 -14.34 19.64
CA ALA A 134 -10.99 -12.90 19.50
C ALA A 134 -9.59 -12.28 19.70
N ASP A 135 -8.65 -13.06 20.22
CA ASP A 135 -7.34 -12.58 20.63
C ASP A 135 -6.22 -13.42 19.98
N PRO A 136 -5.13 -12.78 19.48
CA PRO A 136 -4.01 -13.51 18.89
C PRO A 136 -3.34 -14.49 19.86
N LEU A 137 -3.36 -14.22 21.18
CA LEU A 137 -2.83 -15.15 22.20
C LEU A 137 -3.74 -16.39 22.34
N GLU A 138 -5.06 -16.17 22.32
CA GLU A 138 -6.03 -17.26 22.27
C GLU A 138 -5.85 -18.11 21.00
N ALA A 139 -5.61 -17.47 19.85
CA ALA A 139 -5.38 -18.16 18.58
C ALA A 139 -4.12 -19.04 18.59
N LEU A 140 -3.05 -18.63 19.27
CA LEU A 140 -1.83 -19.43 19.44
C LEU A 140 -2.07 -20.72 20.25
N SER A 141 -2.99 -20.69 21.22
CA SER A 141 -3.25 -21.81 22.15
C SER A 141 -4.50 -22.64 21.80
N THR A 142 -5.32 -22.18 20.87
CA THR A 142 -6.60 -22.80 20.50
C THR A 142 -6.58 -23.21 19.02
N PRO A 143 -6.17 -24.44 18.70
CA PRO A 143 -6.10 -24.89 17.31
C PRO A 143 -7.48 -25.14 16.67
N GLU A 144 -8.51 -25.43 17.46
CA GLU A 144 -9.86 -25.70 16.99
C GLU A 144 -10.95 -24.87 17.74
N PRO A 145 -12.02 -24.44 17.08
CA PRO A 145 -12.28 -24.64 15.64
C PRO A 145 -11.36 -23.76 14.80
N LYS A 146 -10.85 -24.31 13.69
CA LYS A 146 -10.09 -23.50 12.73
C LYS A 146 -10.98 -22.42 12.11
N ILE A 147 -10.49 -21.20 12.07
CA ILE A 147 -11.13 -20.08 11.36
C ILE A 147 -10.99 -20.26 9.85
N GLN A 148 -9.78 -20.65 9.40
CA GLN A 148 -9.51 -21.01 8.01
C GLN A 148 -9.05 -22.48 7.90
N PRO A 149 -9.32 -23.17 6.78
CA PRO A 149 -9.00 -24.60 6.65
C PRO A 149 -7.49 -24.86 6.52
N TYR A 150 -6.68 -23.86 6.29
CA TYR A 150 -5.23 -23.94 6.12
C TYR A 150 -4.50 -23.28 7.30
N GLY A 151 -3.18 -23.43 7.37
CA GLY A 151 -2.36 -22.97 8.47
C GLY A 151 -2.22 -24.00 9.60
N GLU A 152 -1.44 -23.66 10.62
CA GLU A 152 -1.21 -24.46 11.80
C GLU A 152 -2.21 -24.08 12.90
N GLY A 153 -3.32 -24.80 13.03
CA GLY A 153 -4.42 -24.36 13.88
C GLY A 153 -4.99 -23.03 13.40
N ASN A 154 -4.94 -21.99 14.25
CA ASN A 154 -5.31 -20.63 13.92
C ASN A 154 -4.08 -19.71 13.70
N VAL A 155 -2.92 -20.29 13.46
CA VAL A 155 -1.71 -19.57 13.02
C VAL A 155 -1.68 -19.55 11.50
N HIS A 156 -1.73 -18.35 10.91
CA HIS A 156 -1.68 -18.15 9.47
C HIS A 156 -0.28 -18.34 8.90
N LYS A 157 0.73 -17.71 9.51
CA LYS A 157 2.11 -17.73 9.04
C LYS A 157 3.09 -17.56 10.20
N LYS A 158 4.17 -18.35 10.17
CA LYS A 158 5.38 -18.14 10.97
C LYS A 158 6.56 -17.93 10.04
N VAL A 159 7.45 -17.02 10.41
CA VAL A 159 8.68 -16.70 9.70
C VAL A 159 9.81 -16.62 10.71
N ALA A 160 10.98 -17.15 10.37
CA ALA A 160 12.22 -16.96 11.12
C ALA A 160 13.38 -16.81 10.13
N LEU A 161 14.06 -15.68 10.18
CA LEU A 161 15.21 -15.32 9.34
C LEU A 161 16.35 -14.87 10.21
N GLU A 162 17.58 -15.25 9.86
CA GLU A 162 18.80 -14.83 10.59
C GLU A 162 19.90 -14.49 9.60
N PHE A 163 20.50 -13.33 9.79
CA PHE A 163 21.57 -12.76 8.98
C PHE A 163 22.79 -12.52 9.87
N GLY A 164 23.79 -13.37 9.75
CA GLY A 164 24.96 -13.45 10.62
C GLY A 164 24.67 -14.09 11.99
N ASP A 165 25.69 -14.24 12.82
CA ASP A 165 25.56 -14.81 14.17
C ASP A 165 25.12 -13.72 15.16
N VAL A 166 23.80 -13.67 15.39
CA VAL A 166 23.17 -12.67 16.28
C VAL A 166 23.50 -12.96 17.75
N ASP A 167 23.57 -14.24 18.18
CA ASP A 167 23.80 -14.58 19.57
C ASP A 167 25.24 -14.27 19.99
N ALA A 168 26.22 -14.60 19.15
CA ALA A 168 27.62 -14.22 19.40
C ALA A 168 27.80 -12.70 19.42
N ALA A 169 27.13 -11.97 18.52
CA ALA A 169 27.19 -10.51 18.50
C ALA A 169 26.55 -9.88 19.74
N MET A 170 25.41 -10.42 20.21
CA MET A 170 24.75 -9.95 21.44
C MET A 170 25.63 -10.22 22.68
N ALA A 171 26.30 -11.36 22.73
CA ALA A 171 27.24 -11.67 23.82
C ALA A 171 28.48 -10.74 23.86
N GLY A 172 28.89 -10.24 22.70
CA GLY A 172 29.96 -9.25 22.54
C GLY A 172 29.53 -7.78 22.66
N ALA A 173 28.25 -7.48 22.87
CA ALA A 173 27.78 -6.12 23.10
C ALA A 173 28.18 -5.57 24.46
N ASP A 174 28.41 -4.27 24.54
CA ASP A 174 28.70 -3.62 25.84
C ASP A 174 27.41 -3.44 26.65
N GLN A 175 26.30 -3.19 25.97
CA GLN A 175 24.96 -3.12 26.56
C GLN A 175 23.94 -3.80 25.65
N VAL A 176 22.90 -4.39 26.26
CA VAL A 176 21.80 -5.02 25.55
C VAL A 176 20.48 -4.44 26.07
N PHE A 177 19.69 -3.91 25.17
CA PHE A 177 18.36 -3.37 25.45
C PHE A 177 17.30 -4.36 24.95
N GLU A 178 16.31 -4.66 25.78
CA GLU A 178 15.20 -5.53 25.44
C GLU A 178 13.89 -4.90 25.88
N ASP A 179 12.98 -4.63 24.95
CA ASP A 179 11.71 -3.97 25.19
C ASP A 179 10.57 -4.69 24.46
N VAL A 180 9.36 -4.51 25.00
CA VAL A 180 8.12 -4.99 24.37
C VAL A 180 7.22 -3.79 24.07
N PHE A 181 6.67 -3.77 22.86
CA PHE A 181 5.83 -2.69 22.34
C PHE A 181 4.51 -3.23 21.82
N PHE A 182 3.49 -2.37 21.78
CA PHE A 182 2.23 -2.68 21.13
C PHE A 182 1.80 -1.55 20.20
N TYR A 183 1.30 -1.93 19.03
CA TYR A 183 0.73 -0.99 18.08
C TYR A 183 -0.68 -1.44 17.76
N GLN A 184 -1.67 -0.58 18.04
CA GLN A 184 -3.08 -0.89 17.84
C GLN A 184 -3.49 -0.85 16.37
N GLY A 185 -4.49 -1.66 16.01
CA GLY A 185 -5.13 -1.61 14.70
C GLY A 185 -5.99 -0.35 14.53
N ASN A 186 -6.07 0.14 13.32
CA ASN A 186 -6.86 1.31 12.97
C ASN A 186 -7.31 1.27 11.51
N THR A 187 -8.28 2.11 11.14
CA THR A 187 -8.89 2.13 9.81
C THR A 187 -8.30 3.21 8.90
N HIS A 188 -8.60 3.15 7.60
CA HIS A 188 -8.10 4.09 6.59
C HIS A 188 -8.81 5.43 6.61
N LEU A 189 -10.08 5.46 7.01
CA LEU A 189 -10.93 6.66 7.05
C LEU A 189 -10.98 7.43 5.73
N ALA A 190 -10.95 6.74 4.58
CA ALA A 190 -11.23 7.40 3.31
C ALA A 190 -12.60 8.08 3.38
N ILE A 191 -12.68 9.35 2.94
CA ILE A 191 -13.96 10.11 2.96
C ILE A 191 -14.98 9.44 2.04
N GLU A 192 -14.57 9.03 0.83
CA GLU A 192 -15.40 8.21 -0.04
C GLU A 192 -15.50 6.78 0.50
N GLN A 193 -16.73 6.29 0.66
CA GLN A 193 -17.01 4.89 0.94
C GLN A 193 -16.70 4.00 -0.28
N HIS A 194 -16.77 2.67 -0.09
CA HIS A 194 -16.67 1.73 -1.20
C HIS A 194 -17.96 1.74 -2.01
N ALA A 195 -17.83 1.89 -3.31
CA ALA A 195 -18.96 1.86 -4.25
C ALA A 195 -18.56 1.16 -5.55
N ALA A 196 -19.52 0.48 -6.17
CA ALA A 196 -19.34 -0.14 -7.48
C ALA A 196 -20.64 -0.16 -8.28
N VAL A 197 -20.51 -0.07 -9.61
CA VAL A 197 -21.61 -0.22 -10.56
C VAL A 197 -21.23 -1.25 -11.60
N GLY A 198 -21.98 -2.35 -11.71
CA GLY A 198 -21.84 -3.35 -12.76
C GLY A 198 -22.89 -3.13 -13.86
N ALA A 199 -22.52 -3.23 -15.12
CA ALA A 199 -23.44 -3.21 -16.26
C ALA A 199 -22.95 -4.16 -17.36
N VAL A 200 -23.87 -4.64 -18.18
CA VAL A 200 -23.57 -5.50 -19.34
C VAL A 200 -23.94 -4.76 -20.61
N ASP A 201 -23.00 -4.67 -21.52
CA ASP A 201 -23.21 -4.04 -22.82
C ASP A 201 -24.07 -4.93 -23.74
N PRO A 202 -24.65 -4.41 -24.83
CA PRO A 202 -25.51 -5.19 -25.76
C PRO A 202 -24.79 -6.41 -26.37
N ASP A 203 -23.47 -6.38 -26.47
CA ASP A 203 -22.63 -7.48 -26.97
C ASP A 203 -22.25 -8.50 -25.87
N GLY A 204 -22.79 -8.32 -24.65
CA GLY A 204 -22.59 -9.23 -23.53
C GLY A 204 -21.33 -8.97 -22.70
N LYS A 205 -20.58 -7.90 -22.97
CA LYS A 205 -19.40 -7.54 -22.20
C LYS A 205 -19.77 -6.89 -20.86
N LEU A 206 -19.18 -7.38 -19.78
CA LEU A 206 -19.34 -6.83 -18.45
C LEU A 206 -18.44 -5.62 -18.25
N THR A 207 -19.01 -4.47 -17.91
CA THR A 207 -18.27 -3.29 -17.43
C THR A 207 -18.54 -3.07 -15.95
N LEU A 208 -17.47 -2.96 -15.16
CA LEU A 208 -17.51 -2.60 -13.74
C LEU A 208 -16.82 -1.26 -13.51
N TRP A 209 -17.54 -0.27 -13.01
CA TRP A 209 -16.97 0.95 -12.42
C TRP A 209 -16.82 0.73 -10.92
N SER A 210 -15.64 0.99 -10.38
CA SER A 210 -15.38 0.80 -8.94
C SER A 210 -14.44 1.84 -8.38
N SER A 211 -14.64 2.18 -7.09
CA SER A 211 -13.70 2.97 -6.30
C SER A 211 -12.51 2.09 -5.86
N THR A 212 -11.76 1.55 -6.80
CA THR A 212 -10.62 0.64 -6.57
C THR A 212 -9.28 1.29 -6.84
N GLN A 213 -8.23 0.86 -6.12
CA GLN A 213 -6.83 1.22 -6.38
C GLN A 213 -6.17 0.29 -7.40
N THR A 214 -6.78 -0.87 -7.69
CA THR A 214 -6.13 -1.99 -8.41
C THR A 214 -7.06 -2.63 -9.44
N PRO A 215 -7.47 -1.91 -10.50
CA PRO A 215 -8.49 -2.39 -11.44
C PRO A 215 -8.11 -3.72 -12.12
N HIS A 216 -6.84 -3.94 -12.41
CA HIS A 216 -6.38 -5.20 -13.02
C HIS A 216 -6.46 -6.40 -12.06
N TYR A 217 -6.37 -6.19 -10.73
CA TYR A 217 -6.60 -7.28 -9.78
C TYR A 217 -8.07 -7.57 -9.58
N VAL A 218 -8.93 -6.54 -9.58
CA VAL A 218 -10.40 -6.72 -9.61
C VAL A 218 -10.81 -7.47 -10.87
N HIS A 219 -10.28 -7.09 -12.03
CA HIS A 219 -10.52 -7.77 -13.32
C HIS A 219 -10.19 -9.27 -13.25
N ARG A 220 -9.04 -9.65 -12.68
CA ARG A 220 -8.67 -11.05 -12.48
C ARG A 220 -9.60 -11.78 -11.53
N ALA A 221 -9.99 -11.16 -10.43
CA ALA A 221 -10.90 -11.74 -9.45
C ALA A 221 -12.29 -12.00 -10.07
N LEU A 222 -12.80 -11.04 -10.86
CA LEU A 222 -14.06 -11.20 -11.59
C LEU A 222 -14.00 -12.37 -12.57
N ALA A 223 -12.95 -12.44 -13.42
CA ALA A 223 -12.81 -13.53 -14.38
C ALA A 223 -12.82 -14.90 -13.69
N ARG A 224 -12.11 -15.02 -12.56
CA ARG A 224 -12.03 -16.25 -11.78
C ARG A 224 -13.37 -16.63 -11.11
N VAL A 225 -13.98 -15.69 -10.36
CA VAL A 225 -15.15 -16.00 -9.53
C VAL A 225 -16.41 -16.16 -10.38
N LEU A 226 -16.53 -15.38 -11.46
CA LEU A 226 -17.68 -15.44 -12.36
C LEU A 226 -17.53 -16.48 -13.47
N GLU A 227 -16.35 -17.09 -13.59
CA GLU A 227 -16.01 -18.12 -14.62
C GLU A 227 -16.29 -17.64 -16.05
N ILE A 228 -15.97 -16.37 -16.33
CA ILE A 228 -16.11 -15.77 -17.67
C ILE A 228 -14.75 -15.37 -18.22
N PRO A 229 -14.55 -15.41 -19.54
CA PRO A 229 -13.28 -15.00 -20.14
C PRO A 229 -12.90 -13.57 -19.75
N ALA A 230 -11.64 -13.36 -19.40
CA ALA A 230 -11.13 -12.04 -19.01
C ALA A 230 -11.39 -10.96 -20.10
N ALA A 231 -11.33 -11.34 -21.39
CA ALA A 231 -11.63 -10.44 -22.51
C ALA A 231 -13.09 -9.91 -22.54
N HIS A 232 -14.00 -10.56 -21.82
CA HIS A 232 -15.40 -10.12 -21.71
C HIS A 232 -15.64 -9.25 -20.46
N ILE A 233 -14.58 -8.80 -19.81
CA ILE A 233 -14.66 -7.95 -18.61
C ILE A 233 -13.86 -6.68 -18.86
N ARG A 234 -14.44 -5.53 -18.49
CA ARG A 234 -13.79 -4.24 -18.40
C ARG A 234 -13.96 -3.71 -17.00
N VAL A 235 -12.89 -3.28 -16.36
CA VAL A 235 -12.91 -2.60 -15.06
C VAL A 235 -12.41 -1.18 -15.23
N ILE A 236 -13.21 -0.21 -14.77
CA ILE A 236 -12.87 1.21 -14.78
C ILE A 236 -12.77 1.68 -13.34
N ALA A 237 -11.56 2.00 -12.91
CA ALA A 237 -11.36 2.68 -11.64
C ALA A 237 -11.86 4.12 -11.79
N THR A 238 -12.87 4.48 -11.02
CA THR A 238 -13.32 5.88 -10.94
C THR A 238 -12.28 6.70 -10.15
N PRO A 239 -12.25 8.02 -10.27
CA PRO A 239 -11.54 8.85 -9.32
C PRO A 239 -11.90 8.45 -7.88
N ASN A 240 -10.91 8.30 -7.02
CA ASN A 240 -11.15 7.86 -5.63
C ASN A 240 -11.05 9.03 -4.66
N GLY A 241 -11.99 9.13 -3.73
CA GLY A 241 -12.00 10.07 -2.62
C GLY A 241 -11.19 9.58 -1.41
N GLY A 242 -9.98 9.09 -1.69
CA GLY A 242 -9.06 8.46 -0.74
C GLY A 242 -9.09 6.93 -0.83
N GLY A 243 -7.94 6.31 -0.52
CA GLY A 243 -7.81 4.85 -0.50
C GLY A 243 -6.88 4.39 0.61
N PHE A 244 -5.67 4.92 0.66
CA PHE A 244 -4.64 4.68 1.69
C PHE A 244 -4.27 3.19 1.91
N GLY A 245 -4.62 2.33 0.94
CA GLY A 245 -4.52 0.87 1.01
C GLY A 245 -5.87 0.16 1.23
N GLY A 246 -6.90 0.86 1.69
CA GLY A 246 -8.22 0.29 1.99
C GLY A 246 -9.04 -0.15 0.78
N LYS A 247 -8.61 0.25 -0.43
CA LYS A 247 -9.27 -0.10 -1.70
C LYS A 247 -8.32 -0.86 -2.64
N SER A 248 -7.33 -1.57 -2.09
CA SER A 248 -6.29 -2.27 -2.86
C SER A 248 -6.53 -3.78 -3.05
N ASP A 249 -7.46 -4.37 -2.32
CA ASP A 249 -7.93 -5.73 -2.56
C ASP A 249 -9.08 -5.72 -3.57
N PRO A 250 -9.36 -6.82 -4.27
CA PRO A 250 -10.71 -7.09 -4.78
C PRO A 250 -11.66 -7.27 -3.61
N PHE A 251 -12.90 -6.80 -3.73
CA PHE A 251 -13.90 -6.87 -2.67
C PHE A 251 -15.17 -7.60 -3.11
N ASN A 252 -15.88 -8.13 -2.13
CA ASN A 252 -17.15 -8.84 -2.31
C ASN A 252 -18.22 -8.00 -3.05
N HIS A 253 -18.39 -6.74 -2.70
CA HIS A 253 -19.39 -5.85 -3.29
C HIS A 253 -19.20 -5.67 -4.80
N GLU A 254 -17.96 -5.65 -5.29
CA GLU A 254 -17.61 -5.57 -6.72
C GLU A 254 -18.07 -6.83 -7.47
N ILE A 255 -17.81 -8.01 -6.88
CA ILE A 255 -18.16 -9.31 -7.48
C ILE A 255 -19.67 -9.49 -7.46
N VAL A 256 -20.35 -9.13 -6.37
CA VAL A 256 -21.81 -9.26 -6.23
C VAL A 256 -22.57 -8.45 -7.27
N VAL A 257 -22.22 -7.16 -7.46
CA VAL A 257 -22.93 -6.32 -8.46
C VAL A 257 -22.60 -6.73 -9.88
N ALA A 258 -21.40 -7.24 -10.14
CA ALA A 258 -21.02 -7.80 -11.44
C ALA A 258 -21.85 -9.05 -11.77
N LYS A 259 -22.01 -10.00 -10.82
CA LYS A 259 -22.86 -11.18 -10.95
C LYS A 259 -24.33 -10.80 -11.17
N ALA A 260 -24.82 -9.86 -10.37
CA ALA A 260 -26.21 -9.40 -10.47
C ALA A 260 -26.50 -8.73 -11.81
N ALA A 261 -25.57 -7.92 -12.34
CA ALA A 261 -25.71 -7.28 -13.64
C ALA A 261 -25.77 -8.31 -14.78
N LEU A 262 -24.92 -9.35 -14.72
CA LEU A 262 -24.94 -10.46 -15.69
C LEU A 262 -26.28 -11.22 -15.69
N LEU A 263 -26.84 -11.50 -14.51
CA LEU A 263 -28.09 -12.25 -14.37
C LEU A 263 -29.32 -11.44 -14.80
N LEU A 264 -29.32 -10.14 -14.54
CA LEU A 264 -30.49 -9.26 -14.76
C LEU A 264 -30.46 -8.51 -16.08
N GLY A 265 -29.32 -8.45 -16.78
CA GLY A 265 -29.15 -7.64 -17.98
C GLY A 265 -29.43 -6.13 -17.75
N ARG A 266 -29.22 -5.65 -16.52
CA ARG A 266 -29.47 -4.29 -16.07
C ARG A 266 -28.31 -3.78 -15.22
N PRO A 267 -28.00 -2.46 -15.26
CA PRO A 267 -27.02 -1.92 -14.34
C PRO A 267 -27.43 -2.15 -12.88
N VAL A 268 -26.46 -2.52 -12.04
CA VAL A 268 -26.63 -2.74 -10.59
C VAL A 268 -25.58 -1.95 -9.85
N LYS A 269 -25.99 -1.14 -8.89
CA LYS A 269 -25.14 -0.31 -8.03
C LYS A 269 -25.16 -0.79 -6.59
N ILE A 270 -24.01 -0.71 -5.94
CA ILE A 270 -23.87 -0.78 -4.49
C ILE A 270 -23.02 0.38 -3.99
N CYS A 271 -23.46 0.99 -2.90
CA CYS A 271 -22.65 1.90 -2.09
C CYS A 271 -22.74 1.42 -0.63
N LEU A 272 -21.58 1.19 -0.01
CA LEU A 272 -21.52 0.82 1.40
C LEU A 272 -21.71 2.06 2.26
N ASN A 273 -22.44 1.94 3.36
CA ASN A 273 -22.50 3.00 4.36
C ASN A 273 -21.22 3.00 5.23
N ARG A 274 -21.07 3.98 6.12
CA ARG A 274 -19.83 4.11 6.92
C ARG A 274 -19.61 2.94 7.87
N GLU A 275 -20.65 2.41 8.49
CA GLU A 275 -20.58 1.23 9.35
C GLU A 275 -20.13 0.01 8.57
N GLU A 276 -20.69 -0.23 7.39
CA GLU A 276 -20.28 -1.33 6.51
C GLU A 276 -18.80 -1.22 6.11
N VAL A 277 -18.28 0.00 5.91
CA VAL A 277 -16.85 0.20 5.63
C VAL A 277 -15.99 -0.22 6.82
N PHE A 278 -16.40 -0.02 8.06
CA PHE A 278 -15.67 -0.51 9.23
C PHE A 278 -15.59 -2.05 9.28
N TYR A 279 -16.56 -2.75 8.73
CA TYR A 279 -16.57 -4.22 8.69
C TYR A 279 -15.85 -4.80 7.46
N CYS A 280 -15.84 -4.14 6.33
CA CYS A 280 -15.35 -4.74 5.09
C CYS A 280 -13.90 -4.38 4.73
N HIS A 281 -13.36 -3.26 5.22
CA HIS A 281 -12.05 -2.79 4.81
C HIS A 281 -10.88 -3.56 5.47
N ARG A 282 -9.66 -3.34 4.96
CA ARG A 282 -8.42 -3.99 5.40
C ARG A 282 -7.61 -3.06 6.30
N GLY A 283 -8.01 -2.89 7.55
CA GLY A 283 -7.32 -2.03 8.53
C GLY A 283 -5.88 -2.45 8.83
N ARG A 284 -5.13 -1.56 9.51
CA ARG A 284 -3.77 -1.86 9.97
C ARG A 284 -3.80 -3.00 10.99
N HIS A 285 -2.86 -3.94 10.88
CA HIS A 285 -2.71 -5.02 11.84
C HIS A 285 -2.36 -4.49 13.23
N PRO A 286 -3.07 -4.89 14.30
CA PRO A 286 -2.51 -4.81 15.66
C PRO A 286 -1.27 -5.70 15.75
N VAL A 287 -0.18 -5.18 16.34
CA VAL A 287 1.09 -5.91 16.44
C VAL A 287 1.71 -5.75 17.82
N THR A 288 1.97 -6.89 18.49
CA THR A 288 2.85 -6.93 19.64
C THR A 288 4.27 -7.23 19.15
N MET A 289 5.25 -6.49 19.65
CA MET A 289 6.64 -6.58 19.20
C MET A 289 7.59 -6.73 20.39
N LYS A 290 8.59 -7.59 20.25
CA LYS A 290 9.73 -7.66 21.15
C LYS A 290 10.98 -7.30 20.37
N LEU A 291 11.68 -6.28 20.82
CA LEU A 291 12.91 -5.80 20.19
C LEU A 291 14.06 -5.92 21.16
N LYS A 292 15.13 -6.60 20.74
CA LYS A 292 16.38 -6.72 21.47
C LYS A 292 17.51 -6.17 20.60
N THR A 293 18.26 -5.19 21.13
CA THR A 293 19.36 -4.54 20.40
C THR A 293 20.61 -4.53 21.26
N GLY A 294 21.70 -5.10 20.74
CA GLY A 294 23.04 -5.02 21.32
C GLY A 294 23.79 -3.82 20.76
N VAL A 295 24.41 -3.04 21.63
CA VAL A 295 25.17 -1.84 21.25
C VAL A 295 26.53 -1.78 21.95
N LYS A 296 27.45 -1.00 21.38
CA LYS A 296 28.70 -0.56 22.00
C LYS A 296 28.47 0.71 22.84
N ASN A 297 29.41 1.07 23.68
CA ASN A 297 29.31 2.28 24.52
C ASN A 297 29.29 3.59 23.72
N ASP A 298 29.72 3.58 22.46
CA ASP A 298 29.59 4.71 21.54
C ASP A 298 28.21 4.75 20.84
N GLY A 299 27.32 3.79 21.13
CA GLY A 299 25.99 3.65 20.53
C GLY A 299 25.96 2.84 19.24
N SER A 300 27.10 2.30 18.77
CA SER A 300 27.14 1.48 17.54
C SER A 300 26.34 0.20 17.75
N ILE A 301 25.37 -0.05 16.84
CA ILE A 301 24.56 -1.28 16.86
C ILE A 301 25.42 -2.45 16.38
N VAL A 302 25.46 -3.53 17.17
CA VAL A 302 26.19 -4.77 16.82
C VAL A 302 25.26 -5.88 16.36
N ALA A 303 24.03 -5.93 16.88
CA ALA A 303 23.00 -6.88 16.46
C ALA A 303 21.61 -6.39 16.85
N MET A 304 20.60 -6.91 16.12
CA MET A 304 19.19 -6.68 16.42
C MET A 304 18.39 -7.98 16.27
N ASP A 305 17.52 -8.28 17.24
CA ASP A 305 16.57 -9.39 17.20
C ASP A 305 15.16 -8.85 17.39
N LEU A 306 14.33 -8.95 16.34
CA LEU A 306 12.95 -8.49 16.34
C LEU A 306 11.98 -9.65 16.25
N GLN A 307 11.01 -9.68 17.15
CA GLN A 307 9.89 -10.61 17.14
C GLN A 307 8.58 -9.85 17.00
N THR A 308 7.67 -10.34 16.16
CA THR A 308 6.37 -9.71 15.94
C THR A 308 5.23 -10.73 15.98
N LEU A 309 4.14 -10.39 16.67
CA LEU A 309 2.88 -11.12 16.66
C LEU A 309 1.78 -10.22 16.12
N LEU A 310 1.21 -10.59 14.96
CA LEU A 310 0.19 -9.85 14.26
C LEU A 310 -1.19 -10.48 14.46
N ASP A 311 -2.19 -9.68 14.82
CA ASP A 311 -3.60 -10.05 14.69
C ASP A 311 -4.04 -9.86 13.25
N GLY A 312 -4.43 -10.93 12.57
CA GLY A 312 -4.74 -10.91 11.15
C GLY A 312 -6.21 -10.75 10.80
N GLY A 313 -7.10 -10.88 11.78
CA GLY A 313 -8.52 -11.03 11.50
C GLY A 313 -8.84 -12.35 10.81
N ALA A 314 -10.01 -12.44 10.18
CA ALA A 314 -10.59 -13.71 9.73
C ALA A 314 -10.04 -14.25 8.40
N TYR A 315 -9.40 -13.40 7.58
CA TYR A 315 -8.98 -13.75 6.22
C TYR A 315 -7.52 -13.39 5.94
N GLY A 316 -6.97 -14.02 4.90
CA GLY A 316 -5.57 -13.87 4.54
C GLY A 316 -5.19 -12.49 4.01
N SER A 317 -5.94 -11.93 3.05
CA SER A 317 -5.60 -10.65 2.41
C SER A 317 -4.09 -10.58 2.05
N TYR A 318 -3.43 -9.45 2.30
CA TYR A 318 -1.97 -9.29 2.19
C TYR A 318 -1.17 -9.87 3.36
N GLY A 319 -1.78 -10.66 4.25
CA GLY A 319 -1.23 -11.02 5.56
C GLY A 319 0.15 -11.68 5.53
N VAL A 320 0.46 -12.52 4.53
CA VAL A 320 1.81 -13.10 4.39
C VAL A 320 2.84 -12.00 4.13
N ALA A 321 2.56 -11.09 3.19
CA ALA A 321 3.44 -9.96 2.91
C ALA A 321 3.55 -9.03 4.13
N SER A 322 2.43 -8.73 4.82
CA SER A 322 2.43 -7.93 6.05
C SER A 322 3.35 -8.50 7.11
N THR A 323 3.35 -9.83 7.30
CA THR A 323 4.23 -10.50 8.26
C THR A 323 5.70 -10.25 7.93
N PHE A 324 6.11 -10.39 6.67
CA PHE A 324 7.49 -10.11 6.25
C PHE A 324 7.84 -8.62 6.35
N TYR A 325 6.92 -7.71 6.00
CA TYR A 325 7.17 -6.27 6.08
C TYR A 325 7.47 -5.79 7.49
N THR A 326 6.94 -6.43 8.54
CA THR A 326 7.28 -6.06 9.91
C THR A 326 8.77 -6.25 10.25
N GLY A 327 9.51 -7.05 9.47
CA GLY A 327 10.95 -7.25 9.63
C GLY A 327 11.81 -6.66 8.51
N ALA A 328 11.26 -6.40 7.33
CA ALA A 328 12.07 -6.20 6.12
C ALA A 328 12.91 -4.91 6.14
N LEU A 329 12.33 -3.77 6.57
CA LEU A 329 12.94 -2.45 6.43
C LEU A 329 13.71 -1.94 7.66
N GLN A 330 13.96 -2.78 8.68
CA GLN A 330 14.65 -2.34 9.91
C GLN A 330 16.12 -1.99 9.67
N THR A 331 16.73 -2.61 8.68
CA THR A 331 18.14 -2.44 8.33
C THR A 331 18.41 -1.34 7.29
N VAL A 332 17.36 -0.71 6.74
CA VAL A 332 17.49 0.29 5.67
C VAL A 332 17.80 1.69 6.22
N THR A 333 17.35 1.99 7.45
CA THR A 333 17.56 3.31 8.08
C THR A 333 18.91 3.39 8.78
N TYR A 334 19.28 2.34 9.49
CA TYR A 334 20.50 2.28 10.32
C TYR A 334 21.39 1.12 9.92
N GLN A 335 22.67 1.22 10.24
CA GLN A 335 23.63 0.12 10.11
C GLN A 335 23.29 -0.95 11.15
N VAL A 336 22.76 -2.08 10.71
CA VAL A 336 22.47 -3.25 11.53
C VAL A 336 23.28 -4.43 10.98
N PRO A 337 24.49 -4.70 11.50
CA PRO A 337 25.39 -5.69 10.91
C PRO A 337 24.89 -7.13 10.99
N ARG A 338 24.17 -7.47 12.06
CA ARG A 338 23.60 -8.79 12.28
C ARG A 338 22.14 -8.64 12.69
N TYR A 339 21.28 -9.41 12.04
CA TYR A 339 19.86 -9.23 12.19
C TYR A 339 19.10 -10.55 12.25
N ARG A 340 18.24 -10.71 13.27
CA ARG A 340 17.28 -11.81 13.36
C ARG A 340 15.87 -11.26 13.36
N PHE A 341 15.03 -11.85 12.53
CA PHE A 341 13.62 -11.51 12.46
C PHE A 341 12.75 -12.76 12.63
N ARG A 342 11.74 -12.67 13.49
CA ARG A 342 10.74 -13.70 13.72
C ARG A 342 9.36 -13.08 13.71
N GLY A 343 8.50 -13.50 12.77
CA GLY A 343 7.15 -12.97 12.59
C GLY A 343 6.11 -14.07 12.68
N CYS A 344 5.02 -13.81 13.42
CA CYS A 344 3.86 -14.69 13.51
C CYS A 344 2.59 -13.90 13.23
N ARG A 345 1.72 -14.40 12.36
CA ARG A 345 0.38 -13.87 12.11
C ARG A 345 -0.67 -14.92 12.44
N THR A 346 -1.66 -14.54 13.20
CA THR A 346 -2.78 -15.43 13.59
C THR A 346 -4.06 -15.03 12.87
N PHE A 347 -5.00 -15.97 12.78
CA PHE A 347 -6.40 -15.70 12.46
C PHE A 347 -7.19 -15.43 13.73
N THR A 348 -8.11 -14.46 13.67
CA THR A 348 -9.09 -14.16 14.72
C THR A 348 -10.45 -13.88 14.11
N ASN A 349 -11.54 -14.00 14.89
CA ASN A 349 -12.89 -13.72 14.43
C ASN A 349 -13.22 -12.22 14.40
N LYS A 350 -12.33 -11.44 13.77
CA LYS A 350 -12.44 -9.99 13.54
C LYS A 350 -12.41 -9.70 12.04
N PRO A 351 -12.86 -8.52 11.59
CA PRO A 351 -12.64 -8.09 10.22
C PRO A 351 -11.17 -8.25 9.81
N PRO A 352 -10.88 -8.65 8.57
CA PRO A 352 -9.52 -8.93 8.14
C PRO A 352 -8.66 -7.68 8.14
N CYS A 353 -7.39 -7.83 8.52
CA CYS A 353 -6.38 -6.80 8.43
C CYS A 353 -5.59 -6.90 7.11
N GLY A 354 -5.15 -5.74 6.61
CA GLY A 354 -4.42 -5.63 5.35
C GLY A 354 -3.50 -4.42 5.30
N PRO A 355 -3.22 -3.88 4.09
CA PRO A 355 -2.33 -2.74 3.94
C PRO A 355 -3.02 -1.43 4.34
N LYS A 356 -2.35 -0.66 5.17
CA LYS A 356 -2.64 0.77 5.39
C LYS A 356 -1.35 1.56 5.18
N ARG A 357 -1.44 2.81 4.76
CA ARG A 357 -0.32 3.73 4.46
C ARG A 357 0.91 3.43 5.33
N GLY A 358 2.03 3.03 4.70
CA GLY A 358 3.21 2.49 5.39
C GLY A 358 3.23 0.96 5.59
N HIS A 359 2.31 0.20 5.01
CA HIS A 359 2.07 -1.25 5.07
C HIS A 359 3.12 -2.07 5.85
N GLY A 360 2.77 -2.48 7.09
CA GLY A 360 3.59 -3.35 7.95
C GLY A 360 4.82 -2.70 8.59
N THR A 361 5.15 -1.44 8.27
CA THR A 361 6.40 -0.79 8.70
C THR A 361 6.24 0.22 9.83
N PRO A 362 5.12 0.94 10.05
CA PRO A 362 4.97 1.86 11.16
C PRO A 362 5.16 1.20 12.53
N GLN A 363 4.63 -0.02 12.68
CA GLN A 363 4.67 -0.76 13.94
C GLN A 363 6.13 -1.03 14.38
N PRO A 364 6.97 -1.74 13.61
CA PRO A 364 8.35 -1.99 14.02
C PRO A 364 9.22 -0.72 14.00
N ARG A 365 8.88 0.30 13.21
CA ARG A 365 9.55 1.59 13.27
C ARG A 365 9.28 2.31 14.57
N PHE A 366 8.05 2.25 15.07
CA PHE A 366 7.69 2.75 16.41
C PHE A 366 8.56 2.11 17.49
N ALA A 367 8.70 0.80 17.48
CA ALA A 367 9.54 0.08 18.43
C ALA A 367 11.03 0.47 18.32
N GLN A 368 11.57 0.48 17.12
CA GLN A 368 12.98 0.78 16.87
C GLN A 368 13.36 2.20 17.30
N GLU A 369 12.54 3.19 16.94
CA GLU A 369 12.84 4.59 17.22
C GLU A 369 12.69 4.96 18.70
N ILE A 370 11.75 4.35 19.41
CA ILE A 370 11.68 4.51 20.88
C ILE A 370 12.88 3.83 21.56
N GLN A 371 13.27 2.64 21.10
CA GLN A 371 14.43 1.97 21.69
C GLN A 371 15.74 2.72 21.39
N MET A 372 15.89 3.32 20.20
CA MET A 372 17.03 4.21 19.88
C MET A 372 17.10 5.41 20.84
N ASP A 373 15.95 5.96 21.23
CA ASP A 373 15.90 7.04 22.22
C ASP A 373 16.29 6.54 23.63
N LYS A 374 15.79 5.37 24.05
CA LYS A 374 16.19 4.72 25.31
C LYS A 374 17.68 4.45 25.37
N ILE A 375 18.28 3.97 24.26
CA ILE A 375 19.72 3.75 24.11
C ILE A 375 20.48 5.06 24.28
N ALA A 376 20.05 6.13 23.59
CA ALA A 376 20.67 7.45 23.70
C ALA A 376 20.69 7.96 25.14
N VAL A 377 19.55 7.89 25.83
CA VAL A 377 19.42 8.31 27.24
C VAL A 377 20.34 7.48 28.16
N ALA A 378 20.35 6.14 28.01
CA ALA A 378 21.14 5.25 28.83
C ALA A 378 22.66 5.48 28.67
N LEU A 379 23.08 5.74 27.42
CA LEU A 379 24.48 6.03 27.09
C LEU A 379 24.86 7.52 27.29
N ARG A 380 23.89 8.36 27.67
CA ARG A 380 24.06 9.82 27.82
C ARG A 380 24.51 10.49 26.52
N LEU A 381 23.99 10.01 25.40
CA LEU A 381 24.20 10.56 24.06
C LEU A 381 23.02 11.44 23.67
N ASP A 382 23.26 12.45 22.85
CA ASP A 382 22.19 13.23 22.21
C ASP A 382 21.43 12.32 21.22
N PRO A 383 20.08 12.18 21.33
CA PRO A 383 19.29 11.30 20.48
C PRO A 383 19.40 11.60 18.97
N ALA A 384 19.56 12.87 18.60
CA ALA A 384 19.75 13.26 17.20
C ALA A 384 21.14 12.84 16.68
N ARG A 385 22.17 13.06 17.50
CA ARG A 385 23.56 12.66 17.16
C ARG A 385 23.72 11.15 17.08
N LEU A 386 23.09 10.40 18.00
CA LEU A 386 23.12 8.93 17.93
C LEU A 386 22.55 8.46 16.59
N ARG A 387 21.39 8.96 16.18
CA ARG A 387 20.79 8.61 14.89
C ARG A 387 21.72 8.96 13.73
N GLN A 388 22.28 10.17 13.75
CA GLN A 388 23.21 10.65 12.73
C GLN A 388 24.44 9.74 12.57
N SER A 389 24.98 9.21 13.67
CA SER A 389 26.16 8.34 13.64
C SER A 389 25.89 6.92 13.17
N GLN A 390 24.61 6.47 13.23
CA GLN A 390 24.21 5.11 12.91
C GLN A 390 23.56 4.93 11.54
N LEU A 391 23.51 5.98 10.71
CA LEU A 391 22.83 5.92 9.39
C LEU A 391 23.39 4.80 8.52
N ALA A 392 22.51 4.14 7.78
CA ALA A 392 22.90 3.22 6.72
C ALA A 392 23.80 3.92 5.70
N LYS A 393 24.63 3.15 4.98
CA LYS A 393 25.57 3.73 4.00
C LYS A 393 24.91 3.82 2.62
N PRO A 394 25.07 4.93 1.89
CA PRO A 394 24.62 5.01 0.51
C PRO A 394 25.37 3.99 -0.36
N HIS A 395 24.73 3.57 -1.46
CA HIS A 395 25.25 2.63 -2.45
C HIS A 395 25.78 1.32 -1.84
N SER A 396 25.02 0.75 -0.87
CA SER A 396 25.41 -0.45 -0.13
C SER A 396 24.31 -1.52 -0.13
N LEU A 397 24.64 -2.69 0.41
CA LEU A 397 23.69 -3.75 0.74
C LEU A 397 23.55 -3.85 2.26
N THR A 398 22.32 -3.99 2.72
CA THR A 398 22.03 -4.28 4.12
C THR A 398 22.24 -5.77 4.43
N ALA A 399 22.23 -6.15 5.73
CA ALA A 399 22.35 -7.53 6.17
C ALA A 399 21.36 -8.49 5.51
N ASN A 400 20.15 -8.00 5.21
CA ASN A 400 19.08 -8.76 4.54
C ASN A 400 18.99 -8.47 3.03
N TYR A 401 20.09 -8.02 2.42
CA TYR A 401 20.26 -7.80 0.98
C TYR A 401 19.34 -6.74 0.34
N MET A 402 18.91 -5.74 1.12
CA MET A 402 18.26 -4.56 0.54
C MET A 402 19.32 -3.65 -0.07
N ARG A 403 19.19 -3.34 -1.36
CA ARG A 403 20.11 -2.44 -2.08
C ARG A 403 19.73 -1.00 -1.78
N ILE A 404 20.60 -0.27 -1.13
CA ILE A 404 20.45 1.15 -0.84
C ILE A 404 21.09 1.96 -1.98
N GLY A 405 20.37 2.95 -2.52
CA GLY A 405 20.87 3.97 -3.44
C GLY A 405 21.38 5.18 -2.67
N THR A 406 20.83 6.37 -2.95
CA THR A 406 21.17 7.60 -2.23
C THR A 406 20.44 7.70 -0.89
N ILE A 407 21.00 8.46 0.08
CA ILE A 407 20.45 8.67 1.43
C ILE A 407 20.58 10.13 1.83
N GLY A 408 19.49 10.90 1.70
CA GLY A 408 19.43 12.28 2.19
C GLY A 408 19.06 12.41 3.68
N LEU A 409 19.07 11.32 4.47
CA LEU A 409 18.61 11.33 5.87
C LEU A 409 19.49 12.19 6.79
N SER A 410 20.80 12.27 6.50
CA SER A 410 21.70 13.15 7.26
C SER A 410 21.22 14.60 7.20
N GLU A 411 20.95 15.11 6.00
CA GLU A 411 20.42 16.46 5.81
C GLU A 411 19.01 16.60 6.40
N CYS A 412 18.17 15.57 6.31
CA CYS A 412 16.86 15.57 6.96
C CYS A 412 16.98 15.81 8.47
N ILE A 413 17.89 15.11 9.16
CA ILE A 413 18.15 15.30 10.59
C ILE A 413 18.65 16.72 10.88
N ASP A 414 19.62 17.20 10.12
CA ASP A 414 20.19 18.54 10.31
C ASP A 414 19.11 19.62 10.17
N ARG A 415 18.22 19.53 9.18
CA ARG A 415 17.12 20.49 8.97
C ARG A 415 16.12 20.52 10.10
N VAL A 416 15.70 19.36 10.59
CA VAL A 416 14.73 19.32 11.70
C VAL A 416 15.37 19.72 13.04
N VAL A 417 16.64 19.41 13.27
CA VAL A 417 17.42 19.80 14.46
C VAL A 417 17.61 21.32 14.49
N GLU A 418 18.02 21.91 13.37
CA GLU A 418 18.19 23.35 13.23
C GLU A 418 16.84 24.07 13.36
N GLY A 419 15.86 23.70 12.54
CA GLY A 419 14.55 24.36 12.48
C GLY A 419 13.75 24.28 13.76
N SER A 420 13.88 23.19 14.50
CA SER A 420 13.21 23.03 15.81
C SER A 420 13.94 23.74 16.95
N GLY A 421 15.19 24.19 16.76
CA GLY A 421 16.02 24.68 17.84
C GLY A 421 16.34 23.60 18.88
N TRP A 422 16.56 22.36 18.43
CA TRP A 422 16.78 21.16 19.24
C TRP A 422 17.75 21.38 20.41
N LYS A 423 18.93 21.93 20.13
CA LYS A 423 20.00 22.17 21.13
C LYS A 423 19.59 23.10 22.27
N GLN A 424 18.64 24.01 22.03
CA GLN A 424 18.11 24.95 23.00
C GLN A 424 16.92 24.41 23.76
N ARG A 425 16.25 23.38 23.27
CA ARG A 425 14.96 22.89 23.79
C ARG A 425 15.06 21.51 24.43
N TYR A 426 15.77 20.55 23.83
CA TYR A 426 15.84 19.17 24.34
C TYR A 426 16.45 19.15 25.75
N GLY A 427 15.73 18.59 26.73
CA GLY A 427 16.08 18.54 28.13
C GLY A 427 16.10 19.89 28.84
N LYS A 428 15.55 20.97 28.24
CA LYS A 428 15.62 22.35 28.77
C LYS A 428 14.28 23.08 28.81
N LEU A 429 13.23 22.47 28.29
CA LEU A 429 11.87 23.01 28.36
C LEU A 429 11.32 22.85 29.78
N PRO A 430 10.34 23.69 30.21
CA PRO A 430 9.66 23.52 31.48
C PRO A 430 8.96 22.14 31.56
N PHE A 431 8.85 21.60 32.79
CA PHE A 431 8.08 20.38 33.02
C PHE A 431 6.68 20.49 32.41
N GLY A 432 6.24 19.42 31.77
CA GLY A 432 5.02 19.37 30.97
C GLY A 432 5.23 19.75 29.49
N ARG A 433 6.39 20.26 29.09
CA ARG A 433 6.72 20.51 27.68
C ARG A 433 7.96 19.74 27.28
N GLY A 434 7.96 19.15 26.10
CA GLY A 434 9.08 18.36 25.62
C GLY A 434 9.15 18.30 24.10
N ILE A 435 10.30 17.86 23.61
CA ILE A 435 10.61 17.71 22.21
C ILE A 435 11.25 16.35 21.94
N GLY A 436 10.80 15.65 20.90
CA GLY A 436 11.28 14.31 20.55
C GLY A 436 11.61 14.19 19.08
N ILE A 437 12.60 13.36 18.76
CA ILE A 437 13.05 13.08 17.39
C ILE A 437 12.87 11.61 17.03
N ALA A 438 12.55 11.33 15.76
CA ALA A 438 12.59 10.01 15.18
C ALA A 438 12.91 10.07 13.68
N CYS A 439 13.40 8.94 13.15
CA CYS A 439 13.74 8.79 11.73
C CYS A 439 13.00 7.62 11.11
N SER A 440 12.95 7.59 9.78
CA SER A 440 12.36 6.48 9.05
C SER A 440 12.93 6.33 7.65
N SER A 441 12.61 5.19 7.03
CA SER A 441 12.80 4.92 5.62
C SER A 441 11.57 4.19 5.07
N TYR A 442 11.27 4.39 3.79
CA TYR A 442 10.24 3.63 3.10
C TYR A 442 10.63 3.33 1.65
N LEU A 443 10.05 2.27 1.09
CA LEU A 443 10.34 1.80 -0.27
C LEU A 443 9.66 2.67 -1.34
N CYS A 444 10.34 2.85 -2.47
CA CYS A 444 9.83 3.49 -3.69
C CYS A 444 9.35 2.44 -4.68
N GLY A 445 8.23 1.80 -4.39
CA GLY A 445 7.66 0.71 -5.16
C GLY A 445 8.21 -0.68 -4.81
N ALA A 446 7.32 -1.63 -4.56
CA ALA A 446 7.70 -3.02 -4.32
C ALA A 446 8.33 -3.63 -5.58
N GLY A 447 9.47 -4.28 -5.42
CA GLY A 447 10.24 -4.91 -6.50
C GLY A 447 9.62 -6.20 -7.05
N LEU A 448 8.66 -6.81 -6.33
CA LEU A 448 7.92 -7.98 -6.81
C LEU A 448 6.44 -7.64 -7.05
N PRO A 449 5.83 -8.22 -8.12
CA PRO A 449 4.39 -8.14 -8.30
C PRO A 449 3.67 -9.03 -7.28
N ILE A 450 2.40 -8.71 -7.01
CA ILE A 450 1.54 -9.55 -6.16
C ILE A 450 1.35 -10.93 -6.79
N TYR A 451 1.14 -10.97 -8.10
CA TYR A 451 1.18 -12.20 -8.88
C TYR A 451 2.50 -12.28 -9.64
N TRP A 452 3.18 -13.40 -9.51
CA TRP A 452 4.42 -13.62 -10.24
C TRP A 452 4.17 -13.65 -11.75
N ASN A 453 4.90 -12.81 -12.48
CA ASN A 453 5.01 -12.88 -13.93
C ASN A 453 6.28 -12.16 -14.40
N THR A 454 6.71 -12.45 -15.63
CA THR A 454 7.86 -11.82 -16.27
C THR A 454 7.50 -10.57 -17.06
N LEU A 455 6.23 -10.17 -17.05
CA LEU A 455 5.71 -9.02 -17.80
C LEU A 455 6.04 -7.69 -17.10
N PRO A 456 5.98 -6.57 -17.83
CA PRO A 456 6.13 -5.24 -17.22
C PRO A 456 5.11 -4.99 -16.12
N HIS A 457 5.53 -4.25 -15.09
CA HIS A 457 4.69 -3.89 -13.95
C HIS A 457 3.89 -2.61 -14.18
N SER A 458 4.29 -1.81 -15.17
CA SER A 458 3.60 -0.58 -15.58
C SER A 458 3.83 -0.33 -17.06
N GLY A 459 2.84 0.25 -17.72
CA GLY A 459 2.91 0.69 -19.11
C GLY A 459 2.23 2.05 -19.28
N VAL A 460 2.73 2.83 -20.25
CA VAL A 460 2.11 4.07 -20.74
C VAL A 460 2.07 4.04 -22.24
N GLN A 461 0.94 4.41 -22.81
CA GLN A 461 0.75 4.60 -24.24
C GLN A 461 0.39 6.06 -24.50
N LEU A 462 1.02 6.66 -25.51
CA LEU A 462 0.70 8.01 -25.97
C LEU A 462 0.11 7.96 -27.38
N GLN A 463 -0.91 8.76 -27.61
CA GLN A 463 -1.48 9.03 -28.90
C GLN A 463 -1.44 10.55 -29.15
N LEU A 464 -0.93 10.96 -30.29
CA LEU A 464 -0.85 12.35 -30.69
C LEU A 464 -1.80 12.61 -31.84
N ASP A 465 -2.52 13.72 -31.79
CA ASP A 465 -3.41 14.13 -32.88
C ASP A 465 -2.94 15.44 -33.54
N ARG A 466 -3.49 15.75 -34.71
CA ARG A 466 -3.15 16.92 -35.54
C ARG A 466 -3.39 18.27 -34.88
N SER A 467 -4.14 18.33 -33.80
CA SER A 467 -4.33 19.55 -33.01
C SER A 467 -3.15 19.81 -32.03
N GLY A 468 -2.20 18.89 -31.94
CA GLY A 468 -1.13 18.90 -30.95
C GLY A 468 -1.55 18.39 -29.60
N ARG A 469 -2.75 17.80 -29.45
CA ARG A 469 -3.18 17.15 -28.22
C ARG A 469 -2.46 15.81 -28.07
N VAL A 470 -2.06 15.54 -26.84
CA VAL A 470 -1.50 14.25 -26.44
C VAL A 470 -2.50 13.55 -25.53
N THR A 471 -2.91 12.32 -25.89
CA THR A 471 -3.68 11.45 -24.99
C THR A 471 -2.74 10.42 -24.38
N ALA A 472 -2.67 10.36 -23.04
CA ALA A 472 -1.87 9.42 -22.31
C ALA A 472 -2.76 8.36 -21.65
N PHE A 473 -2.54 7.08 -21.97
CA PHE A 473 -3.25 5.94 -21.42
C PHE A 473 -2.35 5.21 -20.42
N CYS A 474 -2.87 4.89 -19.22
CA CYS A 474 -2.17 4.16 -18.18
C CYS A 474 -3.15 3.37 -17.30
N GLY A 475 -2.74 2.19 -16.81
CA GLY A 475 -3.55 1.41 -15.87
C GLY A 475 -3.43 1.85 -14.41
N ALA A 476 -2.56 2.82 -14.06
CA ALA A 476 -2.46 3.40 -12.73
C ALA A 476 -3.74 4.18 -12.38
N THR A 477 -4.02 4.31 -11.07
CA THR A 477 -5.26 4.95 -10.58
C THR A 477 -4.97 6.20 -9.78
N GLU A 478 -5.78 7.24 -10.00
CA GLU A 478 -5.81 8.46 -9.19
C GLU A 478 -6.68 8.23 -7.96
N ILE A 479 -6.06 8.23 -6.77
CA ILE A 479 -6.72 8.02 -5.48
C ILE A 479 -6.66 9.26 -4.57
N GLY A 480 -6.37 10.42 -5.15
CA GLY A 480 -6.17 11.69 -4.47
C GLY A 480 -4.70 12.08 -4.32
N GLN A 481 -3.75 11.15 -4.55
CA GLN A 481 -2.32 11.37 -4.37
C GLN A 481 -1.66 12.23 -5.47
N GLY A 482 -2.30 12.40 -6.62
CA GLY A 482 -1.79 13.23 -7.73
C GLY A 482 -1.02 12.44 -8.80
N SER A 483 -1.29 11.14 -8.97
CA SER A 483 -0.65 10.33 -10.03
C SER A 483 -0.93 10.84 -11.44
N ASP A 484 -2.13 11.34 -11.68
CA ASP A 484 -2.53 11.94 -12.96
C ASP A 484 -1.71 13.20 -13.25
N ASP A 485 -1.49 14.04 -12.25
CA ASP A 485 -0.64 15.23 -12.36
C ASP A 485 0.82 14.84 -12.66
N VAL A 486 1.35 13.83 -11.98
CA VAL A 486 2.71 13.31 -12.22
C VAL A 486 2.84 12.82 -13.67
N LEU A 487 1.88 12.02 -14.17
CA LEU A 487 1.90 11.52 -15.54
C LEU A 487 1.91 12.68 -16.56
N ALA A 488 1.02 13.66 -16.38
CA ALA A 488 0.96 14.83 -17.26
C ALA A 488 2.26 15.65 -17.22
N ASN A 489 2.81 15.91 -16.01
CA ASN A 489 4.03 16.71 -15.86
C ASN A 489 5.25 16.04 -16.51
N LEU A 490 5.42 14.72 -16.36
CA LEU A 490 6.54 13.98 -16.94
C LEU A 490 6.49 13.97 -18.48
N VAL A 491 5.30 13.71 -19.06
CA VAL A 491 5.11 13.72 -20.52
C VAL A 491 5.32 15.14 -21.07
N ALA A 492 4.76 16.16 -20.39
CA ALA A 492 4.88 17.57 -20.80
C ALA A 492 6.33 18.05 -20.77
N GLU A 493 7.11 17.68 -19.74
CA GLU A 493 8.54 18.02 -19.65
C GLU A 493 9.33 17.49 -20.85
N VAL A 494 9.08 16.25 -21.27
CA VAL A 494 9.78 15.62 -22.40
C VAL A 494 9.39 16.27 -23.73
N LEU A 495 8.09 16.54 -23.94
CA LEU A 495 7.55 17.05 -25.21
C LEU A 495 7.61 18.58 -25.32
N GLY A 496 7.96 19.30 -24.26
CA GLY A 496 8.02 20.77 -24.25
C GLY A 496 6.66 21.47 -24.37
N ILE A 497 5.59 20.81 -23.85
CA ILE A 497 4.22 21.31 -23.87
C ILE A 497 3.72 21.59 -22.45
N ASP A 498 2.49 22.10 -22.33
CA ASP A 498 1.87 22.32 -21.03
C ASP A 498 1.18 21.03 -20.53
N PRO A 499 1.24 20.67 -19.23
CA PRO A 499 0.51 19.53 -18.70
C PRO A 499 -1.01 19.54 -18.99
N PHE A 500 -1.61 20.71 -19.13
CA PHE A 500 -3.02 20.86 -19.48
C PHE A 500 -3.33 20.55 -20.97
N ASP A 501 -2.33 20.41 -21.83
CA ASP A 501 -2.51 19.94 -23.23
C ASP A 501 -2.63 18.41 -23.31
N ILE A 502 -2.46 17.72 -22.16
CA ILE A 502 -2.49 16.25 -22.10
C ILE A 502 -3.84 15.78 -21.58
N ARG A 503 -4.50 14.95 -22.38
CA ARG A 503 -5.68 14.20 -21.94
C ARG A 503 -5.23 12.91 -21.26
N LEU A 504 -5.75 12.64 -20.07
CA LEU A 504 -5.43 11.44 -19.32
C LEU A 504 -6.59 10.43 -19.41
N VAL A 505 -6.24 9.17 -19.63
CA VAL A 505 -7.14 8.00 -19.58
C VAL A 505 -6.43 6.98 -18.68
N THR A 506 -6.84 6.95 -17.41
CA THR A 506 -6.17 6.13 -16.37
C THR A 506 -7.15 5.15 -15.74
N GLY A 507 -6.64 4.01 -15.25
CA GLY A 507 -7.42 3.03 -14.53
C GLY A 507 -8.48 2.25 -15.32
N ASP A 508 -8.37 2.16 -16.64
CA ASP A 508 -9.29 1.44 -17.51
C ASP A 508 -8.58 0.21 -18.12
N THR A 509 -9.09 -0.99 -17.83
CA THR A 509 -8.45 -2.25 -18.24
C THR A 509 -8.57 -2.58 -19.73
N ASP A 510 -9.45 -1.89 -20.45
CA ASP A 510 -9.60 -2.06 -21.90
C ASP A 510 -8.78 -1.06 -22.70
N LEU A 511 -8.74 0.19 -22.25
CA LEU A 511 -8.14 1.28 -23.01
C LEU A 511 -6.66 1.49 -22.69
N GLY A 512 -6.24 1.14 -21.48
CA GLY A 512 -4.87 1.35 -21.00
C GLY A 512 -4.03 0.09 -21.00
N PRO A 513 -2.68 0.23 -21.11
CA PRO A 513 -1.79 -0.88 -20.85
C PRO A 513 -1.86 -1.30 -19.37
N VAL A 514 -1.48 -2.55 -19.10
CA VAL A 514 -1.49 -3.08 -17.73
C VAL A 514 -0.59 -2.25 -16.82
N ASP A 515 -1.15 -1.81 -15.70
CA ASP A 515 -0.43 -1.35 -14.51
C ASP A 515 -0.97 -2.08 -13.29
N LEU A 516 -0.10 -2.45 -12.36
CA LEU A 516 -0.50 -3.24 -11.19
C LEU A 516 -1.30 -2.43 -10.15
N GLY A 517 -1.50 -1.12 -10.37
CA GLY A 517 -2.33 -0.26 -9.54
C GLY A 517 -1.54 0.62 -8.57
N SER A 518 -2.27 1.44 -7.79
CA SER A 518 -1.72 2.47 -6.90
C SER A 518 -1.57 1.94 -5.47
N TYR A 519 -0.44 1.32 -5.16
CA TYR A 519 -0.03 0.82 -3.83
C TYR A 519 1.49 0.85 -3.68
N SER A 520 2.02 0.63 -2.48
CA SER A 520 3.47 0.55 -2.17
C SER A 520 4.32 1.69 -2.75
N SER A 521 3.76 2.88 -2.90
CA SER A 521 4.42 4.07 -3.48
C SER A 521 5.08 3.83 -4.85
N ARG A 522 4.50 2.94 -5.68
CA ARG A 522 5.11 2.47 -6.93
C ARG A 522 4.82 3.36 -8.14
N VAL A 523 3.73 4.14 -8.12
CA VAL A 523 3.23 4.82 -9.33
C VAL A 523 4.23 5.82 -9.88
N THR A 524 4.71 6.76 -9.08
CA THR A 524 5.69 7.77 -9.53
C THR A 524 6.92 7.13 -10.15
N LEU A 525 7.46 6.07 -9.55
CA LEU A 525 8.66 5.41 -10.04
C LEU A 525 8.38 4.61 -11.33
N MET A 526 7.43 3.67 -11.27
CA MET A 526 7.23 2.69 -12.36
C MET A 526 6.49 3.29 -13.55
N MET A 527 5.34 3.94 -13.31
CA MET A 527 4.61 4.66 -14.35
C MET A 527 5.44 5.83 -14.89
N GLY A 528 6.16 6.55 -14.02
CA GLY A 528 6.98 7.68 -14.42
C GLY A 528 8.07 7.31 -15.44
N HIS A 529 8.77 6.20 -15.24
CA HIS A 529 9.71 5.68 -16.24
C HIS A 529 9.04 5.26 -17.54
N ALA A 530 7.90 4.60 -17.46
CA ALA A 530 7.14 4.22 -18.66
C ALA A 530 6.65 5.46 -19.43
N ALA A 531 6.23 6.51 -18.72
CA ALA A 531 5.79 7.77 -19.31
C ALA A 531 6.92 8.52 -20.02
N ILE A 532 8.08 8.62 -19.37
CA ILE A 532 9.28 9.25 -19.97
C ILE A 532 9.68 8.48 -21.23
N GLN A 533 9.77 7.16 -21.17
CA GLN A 533 10.15 6.34 -22.32
C GLN A 533 9.17 6.50 -23.50
N ALA A 534 7.85 6.52 -23.25
CA ALA A 534 6.85 6.75 -24.29
C ALA A 534 6.97 8.14 -24.90
N ALA A 535 7.19 9.18 -24.08
CA ALA A 535 7.33 10.55 -24.52
C ALA A 535 8.64 10.80 -25.27
N GLU A 536 9.76 10.18 -24.87
CA GLU A 536 11.03 10.25 -25.60
C GLU A 536 10.91 9.65 -26.99
N ARG A 537 10.24 8.50 -27.13
CA ARG A 537 9.94 7.92 -28.45
C ARG A 537 9.09 8.83 -29.34
N ALA A 538 8.06 9.47 -28.78
CA ALA A 538 7.24 10.43 -29.51
C ALA A 538 8.06 11.67 -29.94
N ARG A 539 8.87 12.19 -29.06
CA ARG A 539 9.78 13.30 -29.32
C ARG A 539 10.76 12.94 -30.44
N GLU A 540 11.30 11.72 -30.44
CA GLU A 540 12.24 11.26 -31.46
C GLU A 540 11.58 11.21 -32.85
N LEU A 541 10.38 10.64 -32.98
CA LEU A 541 9.64 10.60 -34.25
C LEU A 541 9.36 12.01 -34.80
N ILE A 542 8.89 12.92 -33.94
CA ILE A 542 8.64 14.31 -34.33
C ILE A 542 9.95 15.01 -34.73
N ALA A 543 11.02 14.82 -33.96
CA ALA A 543 12.31 15.43 -34.25
C ALA A 543 12.87 15.00 -35.60
N GLN A 544 12.79 13.69 -35.93
CA GLN A 544 13.21 13.16 -37.24
C GLN A 544 12.44 13.82 -38.38
N ALA A 545 11.12 13.93 -38.26
CA ALA A 545 10.29 14.52 -39.29
C ALA A 545 10.55 16.03 -39.48
N VAL A 546 10.67 16.80 -38.39
CA VAL A 546 10.99 18.23 -38.44
C VAL A 546 12.41 18.46 -38.96
N SER A 547 13.37 17.61 -38.57
CA SER A 547 14.75 17.62 -39.10
C SER A 547 14.78 17.43 -40.60
N ALA A 548 14.09 16.43 -41.11
CA ALA A 548 13.99 16.17 -42.56
C ALA A 548 13.31 17.34 -43.31
N LYS A 549 12.27 17.94 -42.71
CA LYS A 549 11.52 19.05 -43.35
C LYS A 549 12.28 20.37 -43.40
N LEU A 550 13.02 20.71 -42.34
CA LEU A 550 13.69 21.99 -42.20
C LEU A 550 15.22 21.93 -42.44
N GLY A 551 15.80 20.74 -42.61
CA GLY A 551 17.25 20.58 -42.73
C GLY A 551 18.01 20.97 -41.44
N ILE A 552 17.39 20.80 -40.27
CA ILE A 552 17.97 21.09 -38.95
C ILE A 552 18.56 19.82 -38.35
N PRO A 553 19.82 19.76 -37.90
CA PRO A 553 20.39 18.61 -37.21
C PRO A 553 19.59 18.26 -35.94
N LEU A 554 19.41 16.95 -35.69
CA LEU A 554 18.70 16.46 -34.50
C LEU A 554 19.28 16.99 -33.18
N SER A 555 20.60 17.21 -33.11
CA SER A 555 21.29 17.71 -31.93
C SER A 555 20.94 19.18 -31.60
N ARG A 556 20.40 19.93 -32.54
CA ARG A 556 19.95 21.30 -32.37
C ARG A 556 18.47 21.44 -32.16
N MET A 557 17.71 20.33 -32.22
CA MET A 557 16.25 20.33 -32.07
C MET A 557 15.85 20.59 -30.63
N VAL A 558 15.10 21.67 -30.38
CA VAL A 558 14.57 22.07 -29.08
C VAL A 558 13.06 21.90 -29.05
N PHE A 559 12.56 21.27 -28.01
CA PHE A 559 11.12 21.14 -27.68
C PHE A 559 10.83 22.01 -26.47
N SER A 560 10.11 23.09 -26.65
CA SER A 560 9.81 24.03 -25.57
C SER A 560 8.66 24.97 -25.94
N ASP A 561 7.88 25.36 -24.94
CA ASP A 561 6.84 26.38 -25.06
C ASP A 561 5.83 26.08 -26.19
N ARG A 562 5.41 24.83 -26.32
CA ARG A 562 4.52 24.31 -27.38
C ARG A 562 5.12 24.48 -28.79
N ARG A 563 6.44 24.47 -28.93
CA ARG A 563 7.15 24.60 -30.21
C ARG A 563 8.27 23.57 -30.34
N VAL A 564 8.59 23.25 -31.58
CA VAL A 564 9.77 22.47 -31.99
C VAL A 564 10.59 23.33 -32.95
N PHE A 565 11.83 23.67 -32.60
CA PHE A 565 12.62 24.67 -33.31
C PHE A 565 14.13 24.43 -33.21
N ASP A 566 14.90 25.16 -34.01
CA ASP A 566 16.36 25.15 -34.03
C ASP A 566 16.92 25.94 -32.84
N ALA A 567 17.83 25.35 -32.08
CA ALA A 567 18.50 26.03 -30.96
C ALA A 567 19.29 27.27 -31.37
N GLU A 568 19.88 27.31 -32.61
CA GLU A 568 20.65 28.45 -33.12
C GLU A 568 19.78 29.52 -33.79
N ASP A 569 18.60 29.13 -34.30
CA ASP A 569 17.64 30.06 -34.90
C ASP A 569 16.21 29.70 -34.46
N PRO A 570 15.73 30.22 -33.35
CA PRO A 570 14.39 29.90 -32.82
C PRO A 570 13.24 30.32 -33.73
N ALA A 571 13.47 31.16 -34.76
CA ALA A 571 12.45 31.48 -35.76
C ALA A 571 12.20 30.28 -36.70
N ARG A 572 13.20 29.43 -36.94
CA ARG A 572 13.12 28.21 -37.73
C ARG A 572 12.52 27.08 -36.89
N GLY A 573 11.22 26.88 -37.05
CA GLY A 573 10.53 25.84 -36.29
C GLY A 573 9.03 25.84 -36.59
N PHE A 574 8.35 24.96 -35.86
CA PHE A 574 6.90 24.79 -35.97
C PHE A 574 6.28 24.94 -34.59
N SER A 575 5.00 25.25 -34.51
CA SER A 575 4.19 24.96 -33.33
C SER A 575 4.19 23.43 -33.07
N PHE A 576 3.91 23.01 -31.87
CA PHE A 576 3.86 21.57 -31.56
C PHE A 576 2.83 20.86 -32.45
N ALA A 577 1.66 21.48 -32.71
CA ALA A 577 0.62 20.94 -33.60
C ALA A 577 1.13 20.75 -35.05
N GLU A 578 1.81 21.74 -35.61
CA GLU A 578 2.40 21.64 -36.96
C GLU A 578 3.52 20.58 -36.99
N ALA A 579 4.33 20.50 -35.94
CA ALA A 579 5.38 19.48 -35.82
C ALA A 579 4.79 18.07 -35.77
N VAL A 580 3.64 17.86 -35.08
CA VAL A 580 2.90 16.59 -35.09
C VAL A 580 2.39 16.28 -36.50
N GLN A 581 1.83 17.26 -37.23
CA GLN A 581 1.37 17.06 -38.62
C GLN A 581 2.52 16.69 -39.56
N VAL A 582 3.69 17.32 -39.41
CA VAL A 582 4.93 16.93 -40.12
C VAL A 582 5.35 15.51 -39.78
N GLY A 583 5.26 15.14 -38.49
CA GLY A 583 5.49 13.78 -38.02
C GLY A 583 4.56 12.76 -38.64
N GLU A 584 3.24 13.04 -38.69
CA GLU A 584 2.25 12.18 -39.32
C GLU A 584 2.49 12.03 -40.84
N ALA A 585 2.89 13.11 -41.50
CA ALA A 585 3.20 13.07 -42.95
C ALA A 585 4.38 12.12 -43.27
N LEU A 586 5.33 11.96 -42.37
CA LEU A 586 6.48 11.09 -42.56
C LEU A 586 6.27 9.66 -42.03
N HIS A 587 5.64 9.52 -40.86
CA HIS A 587 5.58 8.26 -40.12
C HIS A 587 4.18 7.61 -40.10
N GLY A 588 3.13 8.32 -40.57
CA GLY A 588 1.74 7.91 -40.37
C GLY A 588 1.23 8.33 -38.98
N THR A 589 0.13 7.75 -38.53
CA THR A 589 -0.46 8.05 -37.21
C THR A 589 0.52 7.88 -36.08
N LEU A 590 0.69 8.92 -35.26
CA LEU A 590 1.67 8.92 -34.18
C LEU A 590 1.11 8.27 -32.91
N GLY A 591 1.69 7.14 -32.54
CA GLY A 591 1.43 6.44 -31.28
C GLY A 591 2.72 5.81 -30.74
N THR A 592 2.95 5.93 -29.44
CA THR A 592 4.15 5.38 -28.79
C THR A 592 3.82 4.71 -27.48
N THR A 593 4.70 3.81 -27.05
CA THR A 593 4.52 3.07 -25.79
C THR A 593 5.80 3.10 -24.97
N GLY A 594 5.65 3.05 -23.65
CA GLY A 594 6.74 2.82 -22.71
C GLY A 594 6.31 1.79 -21.66
N SER A 595 7.26 1.11 -21.10
CA SER A 595 7.01 0.10 -20.07
C SER A 595 8.14 0.02 -19.07
N TYR A 596 7.83 -0.41 -17.84
CA TYR A 596 8.80 -0.53 -16.77
C TYR A 596 8.73 -1.91 -16.09
N ARG A 597 9.90 -2.47 -15.83
CA ARG A 597 10.10 -3.65 -15.00
C ARG A 597 11.16 -3.32 -13.95
N PRO A 598 10.91 -3.55 -12.66
CA PRO A 598 11.93 -3.31 -11.64
C PRO A 598 13.13 -4.26 -11.82
N PRO A 599 14.33 -3.84 -11.40
CA PRO A 599 15.50 -4.69 -11.42
C PRO A 599 15.35 -5.90 -10.50
N GLU A 600 16.10 -6.96 -10.77
CA GLU A 600 16.13 -8.13 -9.89
C GLU A 600 16.65 -7.79 -8.50
N SER A 601 16.00 -8.39 -7.48
CA SER A 601 16.44 -8.28 -6.10
C SER A 601 17.68 -9.14 -5.82
N ALA A 602 18.62 -8.62 -5.02
CA ALA A 602 19.73 -9.38 -4.48
C ALA A 602 19.28 -10.39 -3.40
N ALA A 603 18.11 -10.20 -2.81
CA ALA A 603 17.56 -11.02 -1.74
C ALA A 603 16.99 -12.35 -2.28
N LYS A 604 17.85 -13.33 -2.54
CA LYS A 604 17.52 -14.64 -3.13
C LYS A 604 17.19 -15.70 -2.05
N TYR A 605 16.44 -15.34 -1.01
CA TYR A 605 16.01 -16.25 0.06
C TYR A 605 14.49 -16.19 0.24
N LYS A 606 13.91 -17.16 0.95
CA LYS A 606 12.46 -17.23 1.22
C LYS A 606 12.01 -16.00 2.01
N GLY A 607 11.09 -15.23 1.42
CA GLY A 607 10.65 -13.94 1.97
C GLY A 607 11.49 -12.74 1.52
N GLY A 608 12.65 -12.95 0.89
CA GLY A 608 13.53 -11.89 0.40
C GLY A 608 12.93 -11.04 -0.72
N GLY A 609 11.79 -11.45 -1.29
CA GLY A 609 11.03 -10.64 -2.24
C GLY A 609 10.14 -9.56 -1.61
N VAL A 610 10.00 -9.56 -0.28
CA VAL A 610 9.24 -8.54 0.44
C VAL A 610 10.21 -7.50 1.00
N GLY A 611 10.06 -6.24 0.60
CA GLY A 611 10.91 -5.13 1.01
C GLY A 611 11.91 -4.61 -0.02
N PRO A 612 12.46 -5.41 -0.98
CA PRO A 612 13.31 -4.86 -2.02
C PRO A 612 12.59 -3.80 -2.85
N SER A 613 13.31 -2.73 -3.11
CA SER A 613 12.84 -1.60 -3.89
C SER A 613 13.99 -1.05 -4.74
N PRO A 614 13.68 -0.45 -5.90
CA PRO A 614 14.70 0.25 -6.69
C PRO A 614 15.37 1.40 -5.94
N ALA A 615 14.61 2.11 -5.10
CA ALA A 615 15.08 3.22 -4.26
C ALA A 615 14.33 3.24 -2.93
N TYR A 616 14.85 3.99 -1.94
CA TYR A 616 14.21 4.25 -0.66
C TYR A 616 14.16 5.75 -0.38
N SER A 617 13.05 6.21 0.19
CA SER A 617 12.94 7.55 0.76
C SER A 617 13.29 7.53 2.25
N TYR A 618 13.62 8.69 2.79
CA TYR A 618 13.99 8.85 4.19
C TYR A 618 13.30 10.06 4.80
N SER A 619 12.98 9.98 6.09
CA SER A 619 12.38 11.11 6.81
C SER A 619 12.97 11.24 8.21
N ALA A 620 13.12 12.48 8.67
CA ALA A 620 13.36 12.82 10.06
C ALA A 620 12.24 13.74 10.56
N CYS A 621 11.74 13.49 11.76
CA CYS A 621 10.65 14.25 12.36
C CYS A 621 11.03 14.67 13.78
N VAL A 622 10.78 15.93 14.10
CA VAL A 622 10.83 16.47 15.46
C VAL A 622 9.44 16.97 15.83
N ILE A 623 8.97 16.61 17.03
CA ILE A 623 7.67 17.02 17.54
C ILE A 623 7.86 17.72 18.88
N GLN A 624 7.18 18.84 19.09
CA GLN A 624 7.04 19.51 20.36
C GLN A 624 5.64 19.26 20.92
N VAL A 625 5.56 18.87 22.20
CA VAL A 625 4.31 18.60 22.90
C VAL A 625 4.18 19.43 24.17
N ALA A 626 2.93 19.69 24.58
CA ALA A 626 2.54 20.10 25.90
C ALA A 626 1.68 18.99 26.53
N VAL A 627 2.05 18.53 27.70
CA VAL A 627 1.37 17.49 28.48
C VAL A 627 0.74 18.12 29.70
N GLN A 628 -0.53 17.80 29.94
CA GLN A 628 -1.25 18.18 31.17
C GLN A 628 -1.19 16.99 32.13
N PRO A 629 -0.30 17.03 33.17
CA PRO A 629 -0.09 15.84 34.01
C PRO A 629 -1.31 15.41 34.81
N GLU A 630 -2.24 16.36 35.11
CA GLU A 630 -3.45 16.12 35.89
C GLU A 630 -4.52 15.35 35.08
N THR A 631 -4.54 15.51 33.77
CA THR A 631 -5.55 14.91 32.89
C THR A 631 -4.96 13.85 31.97
N GLY A 632 -3.64 13.84 31.79
CA GLY A 632 -2.95 13.01 30.81
C GLY A 632 -3.11 13.49 29.36
N TRP A 633 -3.73 14.65 29.15
CA TRP A 633 -3.91 15.21 27.81
C TRP A 633 -2.59 15.64 27.19
N VAL A 634 -2.44 15.36 25.89
CA VAL A 634 -1.23 15.69 25.12
C VAL A 634 -1.63 16.60 23.96
N ASP A 635 -1.16 17.84 23.97
CA ASP A 635 -1.27 18.76 22.86
C ASP A 635 0.00 18.70 22.01
N VAL A 636 -0.15 18.53 20.71
CA VAL A 636 0.97 18.64 19.76
C VAL A 636 1.08 20.09 19.31
N GLU A 637 2.08 20.81 19.82
CA GLU A 637 2.23 22.23 19.57
C GLU A 637 2.81 22.51 18.15
N LYS A 638 3.79 21.69 17.73
CA LYS A 638 4.47 21.92 16.47
C LYS A 638 5.19 20.67 15.96
N VAL A 639 5.22 20.50 14.63
CA VAL A 639 5.91 19.42 13.93
C VAL A 639 6.90 20.00 12.93
N TRP A 640 8.16 19.59 13.01
CA TRP A 640 9.17 19.80 11.98
C TRP A 640 9.46 18.47 11.32
N ILE A 641 9.30 18.39 10.02
CA ILE A 641 9.57 17.16 9.25
C ILE A 641 10.41 17.48 8.02
N ALA A 642 11.46 16.72 7.85
CA ALA A 642 12.25 16.72 6.62
C ALA A 642 12.09 15.38 5.93
N HIS A 643 11.88 15.41 4.63
CA HIS A 643 11.68 14.22 3.82
C HIS A 643 12.57 14.26 2.58
N ASP A 644 13.41 13.24 2.42
CA ASP A 644 14.21 12.99 1.23
C ASP A 644 13.32 12.44 0.11
N ILE A 645 12.91 13.33 -0.76
CA ILE A 645 12.06 13.07 -1.92
C ILE A 645 12.87 12.82 -3.21
N GLY A 646 14.20 12.81 -3.12
CA GLY A 646 15.07 12.76 -4.28
C GLY A 646 14.94 14.02 -5.14
N ARG A 647 13.86 14.11 -5.92
CA ARG A 647 13.45 15.32 -6.63
C ARG A 647 11.94 15.53 -6.47
N ALA A 648 11.55 16.72 -6.04
CA ALA A 648 10.17 17.12 -5.96
C ALA A 648 9.62 17.42 -7.36
N LEU A 649 8.85 16.51 -7.95
CA LEU A 649 8.26 16.71 -9.29
C LEU A 649 7.25 17.87 -9.31
N ASN A 650 6.45 17.99 -8.24
CA ASN A 650 5.61 19.15 -7.96
C ASN A 650 5.64 19.45 -6.45
N PRO A 651 6.42 20.46 -6.02
CA PRO A 651 6.66 20.75 -4.59
C PRO A 651 5.40 21.02 -3.77
N VAL A 652 4.36 21.62 -4.38
CA VAL A 652 3.09 21.92 -3.69
C VAL A 652 2.37 20.63 -3.34
N LEU A 653 2.26 19.69 -4.29
CA LEU A 653 1.59 18.41 -4.08
C LEU A 653 2.38 17.51 -3.13
N ALA A 654 3.71 17.52 -3.24
CA ALA A 654 4.60 16.79 -2.33
C ALA A 654 4.39 17.22 -0.88
N ARG A 655 4.33 18.54 -0.60
CA ARG A 655 4.04 19.08 0.73
C ARG A 655 2.68 18.61 1.25
N GLY A 656 1.64 18.65 0.41
CA GLY A 656 0.31 18.16 0.78
C GLY A 656 0.29 16.67 1.16
N GLN A 657 1.15 15.83 0.53
CA GLN A 657 1.29 14.43 0.93
C GLN A 657 1.99 14.28 2.29
N VAL A 658 2.99 15.11 2.60
CA VAL A 658 3.65 15.15 3.90
C VAL A 658 2.66 15.55 4.99
N GLU A 659 1.92 16.64 4.80
CA GLU A 659 0.91 17.12 5.75
C GLU A 659 -0.20 16.07 6.00
N GLY A 660 -0.69 15.42 4.94
CA GLY A 660 -1.65 14.32 5.06
C GLY A 660 -1.09 13.08 5.75
N SER A 661 0.24 12.84 5.67
CA SER A 661 0.92 11.79 6.43
C SER A 661 0.97 12.10 7.92
N ILE A 662 1.27 13.34 8.28
CA ILE A 662 1.29 13.80 9.68
C ILE A 662 -0.11 13.72 10.28
N TYR A 663 -1.14 14.20 9.58
CA TYR A 663 -2.53 14.09 10.01
C TYR A 663 -2.89 12.64 10.39
N MET A 664 -2.64 11.70 9.48
CA MET A 664 -2.94 10.28 9.72
C MET A 664 -2.12 9.72 10.87
N ALA A 665 -0.84 10.07 10.97
CA ALA A 665 0.06 9.58 12.01
C ALA A 665 -0.32 10.13 13.40
N LEU A 666 -0.74 11.38 13.52
CA LEU A 666 -1.24 11.95 14.79
C LEU A 666 -2.52 11.25 15.24
N GLY A 667 -3.41 10.92 14.30
CA GLY A 667 -4.59 10.09 14.59
C GLY A 667 -4.20 8.72 15.14
N GLU A 668 -3.27 8.00 14.48
CA GLU A 668 -2.76 6.72 14.97
C GLU A 668 -2.01 6.83 16.31
N ALA A 669 -1.31 7.94 16.52
CA ALA A 669 -0.54 8.15 17.73
C ALA A 669 -1.40 8.44 18.97
N LEU A 670 -2.53 9.16 18.84
CA LEU A 670 -3.26 9.73 19.97
C LEU A 670 -4.70 9.21 20.14
N MET A 671 -5.38 8.80 19.05
CA MET A 671 -6.84 8.68 19.06
C MET A 671 -7.38 7.40 18.46
N GLU A 672 -6.82 6.97 17.30
CA GLU A 672 -7.43 5.95 16.45
C GLU A 672 -7.19 4.54 16.99
N GLU A 673 -8.28 3.82 17.26
CA GLU A 673 -8.22 2.42 17.66
C GLU A 673 -9.40 1.63 17.10
N MET A 674 -9.11 0.45 16.53
CA MET A 674 -10.11 -0.56 16.24
C MET A 674 -10.18 -1.52 17.42
N ASP A 675 -11.10 -1.28 18.32
CA ASP A 675 -11.30 -2.11 19.52
C ASP A 675 -12.58 -2.94 19.40
N TYR A 676 -12.54 -4.14 19.98
CA TYR A 676 -13.63 -5.11 19.94
C TYR A 676 -13.97 -5.57 21.36
N ARG A 677 -15.27 -5.60 21.67
CA ARG A 677 -15.76 -6.12 22.95
C ARG A 677 -16.59 -7.40 22.76
N ARG A 678 -16.43 -8.32 23.65
CA ARG A 678 -17.35 -9.45 23.79
C ARG A 678 -18.60 -8.96 24.54
N LEU A 679 -19.77 -9.18 23.99
CA LEU A 679 -21.01 -8.98 24.73
C LEU A 679 -21.13 -10.06 25.83
N PRO A 680 -21.79 -9.75 26.97
CA PRO A 680 -22.08 -10.77 27.98
C PRO A 680 -22.78 -11.98 27.38
N ARG A 681 -22.37 -13.19 27.78
CA ARG A 681 -22.86 -14.46 27.18
C ARG A 681 -24.39 -14.60 27.19
N HIS A 682 -25.06 -14.02 28.18
CA HIS A 682 -26.54 -14.06 28.27
C HIS A 682 -27.22 -13.10 27.28
N LEU A 683 -26.48 -12.13 26.68
CA LEU A 683 -27.02 -11.20 25.70
C LEU A 683 -26.72 -11.67 24.28
N SER A 684 -25.47 -12.13 24.02
CA SER A 684 -25.05 -12.59 22.69
C SER A 684 -23.70 -13.30 22.76
N SER A 685 -23.40 -14.15 21.77
CA SER A 685 -22.07 -14.65 21.52
C SER A 685 -21.21 -13.62 20.73
N ALA A 686 -21.74 -12.45 20.44
CA ALA A 686 -21.14 -11.50 19.52
C ALA A 686 -19.85 -10.88 20.05
N LEU A 687 -18.89 -10.76 19.15
CA LEU A 687 -17.72 -9.92 19.28
C LEU A 687 -17.93 -8.70 18.37
N VAL A 688 -18.31 -7.57 18.95
CA VAL A 688 -18.71 -6.38 18.21
C VAL A 688 -17.61 -5.35 18.16
N HIS A 689 -17.52 -4.63 17.06
CA HIS A 689 -16.70 -3.44 16.96
C HIS A 689 -17.21 -2.40 17.95
N LYS A 690 -16.32 -1.84 18.75
CA LYS A 690 -16.69 -0.89 19.81
C LYS A 690 -17.11 0.46 19.25
N PHE A 691 -16.51 0.86 18.13
CA PHE A 691 -16.64 2.18 17.54
C PHE A 691 -16.86 2.11 16.01
N PRO A 692 -17.99 1.58 15.51
CA PRO A 692 -18.20 1.40 14.07
C PRO A 692 -18.73 2.65 13.35
N SER A 693 -18.52 3.84 13.91
CA SER A 693 -19.01 5.11 13.36
C SER A 693 -17.98 6.22 13.49
N MET A 694 -18.06 7.23 12.62
CA MET A 694 -17.20 8.43 12.69
C MET A 694 -17.51 9.32 13.91
N LEU A 695 -18.62 9.07 14.59
CA LEU A 695 -18.96 9.78 15.83
C LEU A 695 -18.12 9.28 17.01
N GLU A 696 -17.88 7.97 17.07
CA GLU A 696 -17.22 7.31 18.19
C GLU A 696 -15.76 6.96 17.89
N TYR A 697 -15.45 6.55 16.68
CA TYR A 697 -14.07 6.35 16.23
C TYR A 697 -13.40 7.72 16.07
N LYS A 698 -12.53 8.06 17.01
CA LYS A 698 -11.88 9.37 17.03
C LYS A 698 -10.78 9.44 15.98
N SER A 699 -10.74 10.54 15.26
CA SER A 699 -9.65 10.94 14.36
C SER A 699 -9.44 12.45 14.50
N PRO A 700 -8.26 12.99 14.20
CA PRO A 700 -8.02 14.42 14.29
C PRO A 700 -9.00 15.22 13.41
N THR A 701 -9.36 16.39 13.88
CA THR A 701 -10.07 17.41 13.10
C THR A 701 -9.06 18.47 12.62
N THR A 702 -9.52 19.47 11.89
CA THR A 702 -8.66 20.61 11.52
C THR A 702 -8.17 21.42 12.72
N LEU A 703 -8.88 21.35 13.86
CA LEU A 703 -8.49 22.02 15.10
C LEU A 703 -7.39 21.27 15.86
N ASP A 704 -7.27 19.97 15.63
CA ASP A 704 -6.24 19.13 16.28
C ASP A 704 -4.90 19.15 15.50
N MET A 705 -4.88 19.79 14.31
CA MET A 705 -3.66 19.85 13.52
C MET A 705 -2.73 20.95 14.02
N PRO A 706 -1.48 20.60 14.39
CA PRO A 706 -0.46 21.57 14.78
C PRO A 706 0.06 22.36 13.58
N GLU A 707 0.87 23.37 13.87
CA GLU A 707 1.72 23.98 12.85
C GLU A 707 2.74 22.94 12.33
N VAL A 708 2.79 22.76 11.02
CA VAL A 708 3.70 21.81 10.36
C VAL A 708 4.72 22.56 9.50
N ILE A 709 6.00 22.37 9.81
CA ILE A 709 7.11 22.88 8.97
C ILE A 709 7.70 21.71 8.20
N THR A 710 7.54 21.76 6.87
CA THR A 710 8.00 20.72 5.95
C THR A 710 9.23 21.17 5.19
N TYR A 711 10.29 20.38 5.24
CA TYR A 711 11.51 20.49 4.43
C TYR A 711 11.52 19.35 3.41
N LEU A 712 11.55 19.70 2.12
CA LEU A 712 11.74 18.72 1.05
C LEU A 712 13.25 18.69 0.73
N ILE A 713 13.89 17.56 1.00
CA ILE A 713 15.31 17.34 0.72
C ILE A 713 15.42 16.67 -0.64
N GLU A 714 16.23 17.26 -1.52
CA GLU A 714 16.47 16.74 -2.86
C GLU A 714 17.83 16.04 -2.92
N ASP A 715 17.86 14.74 -2.67
CA ASP A 715 18.99 13.84 -2.92
C ASP A 715 18.59 12.82 -4.01
N PRO A 716 18.77 13.22 -5.30
CA PRO A 716 18.25 12.46 -6.43
C PRO A 716 18.81 11.04 -6.50
N ASP A 717 17.92 10.05 -6.72
CA ASP A 717 18.29 8.65 -6.90
C ASP A 717 18.23 8.24 -8.38
N GLU A 718 19.25 7.57 -8.89
CA GLU A 718 19.32 7.14 -10.30
C GLU A 718 18.16 6.23 -10.71
N ALA A 719 17.59 5.48 -9.77
CA ALA A 719 16.46 4.59 -10.01
C ALA A 719 15.12 5.33 -10.15
N GLY A 720 15.04 6.61 -9.79
CA GLY A 720 13.83 7.41 -9.87
C GLY A 720 13.69 8.22 -11.16
N PRO A 721 12.46 8.47 -11.66
CA PRO A 721 12.25 9.37 -12.80
C PRO A 721 12.71 10.79 -12.44
N TYR A 722 13.65 11.31 -13.18
CA TYR A 722 14.38 12.55 -12.86
C TYR A 722 15.00 12.58 -11.46
N GLY A 723 15.23 11.43 -10.84
CA GLY A 723 15.78 11.30 -9.50
C GLY A 723 14.74 11.30 -8.37
N ALA A 724 13.45 11.26 -8.68
CA ALA A 724 12.39 11.32 -7.68
C ALA A 724 12.30 10.03 -6.84
N LYS A 725 12.07 10.22 -5.54
CA LYS A 725 11.71 9.18 -4.56
C LYS A 725 10.23 9.31 -4.19
N GLU A 726 9.72 8.40 -3.35
CA GLU A 726 8.34 8.46 -2.88
C GLU A 726 8.12 9.55 -1.82
N VAL A 727 6.87 9.98 -1.63
CA VAL A 727 6.44 10.91 -0.58
C VAL A 727 5.10 10.50 0.04
N GLY A 728 4.57 9.37 -0.43
CA GLY A 728 3.21 8.95 -0.06
C GLY A 728 3.11 8.30 1.31
N GLN A 729 4.14 7.63 1.79
CA GLN A 729 4.09 6.76 2.98
C GLN A 729 5.20 7.03 4.00
N GLY A 730 6.41 7.30 3.56
CA GLY A 730 7.59 7.51 4.41
C GLY A 730 7.40 8.56 5.51
N PRO A 731 6.82 9.74 5.22
CA PRO A 731 6.63 10.79 6.21
C PRO A 731 5.70 10.44 7.38
N LEU A 732 4.86 9.40 7.26
CA LEU A 732 4.00 8.94 8.35
C LEU A 732 4.79 8.27 9.49
N LEU A 733 5.83 7.49 9.13
CA LEU A 733 6.45 6.54 10.03
C LEU A 733 7.18 7.14 11.25
N PRO A 734 7.87 8.29 11.16
CA PRO A 734 8.62 8.83 12.28
C PRO A 734 7.76 9.61 13.27
N VAL A 735 6.51 9.93 12.94
CA VAL A 735 5.66 10.83 13.74
C VAL A 735 5.28 10.22 15.09
N MET A 736 4.76 8.97 15.09
CA MET A 736 4.34 8.29 16.33
C MET A 736 5.50 8.12 17.32
N PRO A 737 6.68 7.62 16.92
CA PRO A 737 7.79 7.50 17.87
C PRO A 737 8.38 8.85 18.27
N ALA A 738 8.40 9.87 17.41
CA ALA A 738 8.85 11.21 17.79
C ALA A 738 7.95 11.81 18.88
N LEU A 739 6.63 11.59 18.78
CA LEU A 739 5.67 12.01 19.82
C LEU A 739 5.91 11.28 21.14
N ALA A 740 6.10 9.95 21.10
CA ALA A 740 6.40 9.18 22.32
C ALA A 740 7.72 9.60 22.97
N ASN A 741 8.74 9.94 22.18
CA ASN A 741 10.01 10.45 22.65
C ASN A 741 9.86 11.88 23.24
N ALA A 742 8.98 12.72 22.68
CA ALA A 742 8.68 14.04 23.21
C ALA A 742 7.99 13.97 24.59
N LEU A 743 7.13 12.95 24.82
CA LEU A 743 6.54 12.73 26.15
C LEU A 743 7.61 12.41 27.20
N TYR A 744 8.63 11.64 26.82
CA TYR A 744 9.72 11.37 27.75
C TYR A 744 10.48 12.64 28.13
N ASP A 745 10.79 13.49 27.17
CA ASP A 745 11.43 14.80 27.42
C ASP A 745 10.54 15.72 28.26
N ALA A 746 9.19 15.68 28.05
CA ALA A 746 8.23 16.55 28.74
C ALA A 746 8.00 16.18 30.21
N VAL A 747 7.82 14.89 30.52
CA VAL A 747 7.33 14.42 31.84
C VAL A 747 8.02 13.15 32.35
N GLY A 748 9.06 12.66 31.65
CA GLY A 748 9.88 11.53 32.08
C GLY A 748 9.23 10.15 31.97
N ILE A 749 8.12 10.02 31.22
CA ILE A 749 7.40 8.75 31.07
C ILE A 749 7.70 8.05 29.74
N ARG A 750 7.60 6.73 29.73
CA ARG A 750 7.64 5.92 28.51
C ARG A 750 6.27 5.30 28.23
N VAL A 751 5.70 5.58 27.07
CA VAL A 751 4.50 4.90 26.57
C VAL A 751 4.89 4.07 25.38
N ASP A 752 5.04 2.75 25.62
CA ASP A 752 5.52 1.78 24.64
C ASP A 752 4.36 1.16 23.81
N GLU A 753 3.26 1.89 23.70
CA GLU A 753 2.07 1.49 22.92
C GLU A 753 1.37 2.70 22.31
N VAL A 754 0.70 2.49 21.15
CA VAL A 754 -0.19 3.47 20.51
C VAL A 754 -1.60 2.88 20.40
N PRO A 755 -2.66 3.74 20.44
CA PRO A 755 -2.64 5.18 20.66
C PRO A 755 -2.20 5.55 22.09
N ILE A 756 -1.57 6.70 22.22
CA ILE A 756 -1.13 7.30 23.49
C ILE A 756 -2.30 8.10 24.06
N THR A 757 -3.25 7.40 24.67
CA THR A 757 -4.44 8.04 25.25
C THR A 757 -4.15 8.71 26.59
N PRO A 758 -4.97 9.71 27.03
CA PRO A 758 -4.80 10.33 28.32
C PRO A 758 -4.75 9.35 29.49
N GLU A 759 -5.55 8.27 29.44
CA GLU A 759 -5.54 7.20 30.46
C GLU A 759 -4.16 6.51 30.53
N LYS A 760 -3.52 6.24 29.38
CA LYS A 760 -2.20 5.60 29.33
C LYS A 760 -1.10 6.51 29.85
N VAL A 761 -1.20 7.82 29.58
CA VAL A 761 -0.30 8.85 30.13
C VAL A 761 -0.44 8.90 31.64
N LEU A 762 -1.67 9.00 32.17
CA LEU A 762 -1.91 8.98 33.62
C LEU A 762 -1.42 7.70 34.29
N ARG A 763 -1.61 6.54 33.65
CA ARG A 763 -1.12 5.25 34.13
C ARG A 763 0.41 5.24 34.23
N ALA A 764 1.12 5.76 33.21
CA ALA A 764 2.57 5.86 33.20
C ALA A 764 3.09 6.85 34.26
N LEU A 765 2.42 7.99 34.46
CA LEU A 765 2.74 8.95 35.51
C LEU A 765 2.51 8.39 36.90
N GLY A 766 1.48 7.54 37.10
CA GLY A 766 1.16 6.85 38.34
C GLY A 766 2.09 5.67 38.67
N ASP A 767 2.80 5.13 37.72
CA ASP A 767 3.81 4.06 37.94
C ASP A 767 5.07 4.65 38.57
N ARG A 768 5.12 4.62 39.92
CA ARG A 768 6.22 5.20 40.72
C ARG A 768 7.57 4.49 40.55
N THR A 769 7.61 3.34 39.89
CA THR A 769 8.84 2.53 39.76
C THR A 769 9.43 2.60 38.37
N ALA A 770 8.61 2.43 37.35
CA ALA A 770 9.07 2.35 35.97
C ALA A 770 8.74 3.56 35.13
N HIS A 771 7.79 4.41 35.58
CA HIS A 771 7.26 5.55 34.81
C HIS A 771 6.89 5.14 33.37
N ARG A 772 6.19 3.99 33.25
CA ARG A 772 5.96 3.33 31.96
C ARG A 772 4.52 2.83 31.82
N CYS A 773 3.97 2.94 30.61
CA CYS A 773 2.77 2.24 30.17
C CYS A 773 3.11 1.43 28.90
N GLY A 774 2.53 0.23 28.78
CA GLY A 774 2.71 -0.66 27.63
C GLY A 774 2.82 -2.13 28.05
N PRO A 775 2.93 -3.04 27.10
CA PRO A 775 3.01 -4.48 27.38
C PRO A 775 4.29 -4.80 28.14
N LYS A 776 4.17 -5.69 29.14
CA LYS A 776 5.30 -6.13 29.95
C LYS A 776 6.01 -7.34 29.35
N ASN A 777 5.24 -8.25 28.72
CA ASN A 777 5.72 -9.52 28.23
C ASN A 777 5.34 -9.75 26.78
N PHE A 778 6.24 -10.34 26.01
CA PHE A 778 5.95 -10.90 24.70
C PHE A 778 5.53 -12.38 24.88
N PRO A 779 4.52 -12.87 24.17
CA PRO A 779 4.06 -14.24 24.33
C PRO A 779 5.13 -15.26 23.92
N LEU A 780 5.10 -16.42 24.56
CA LEU A 780 5.93 -17.55 24.15
C LEU A 780 5.39 -18.15 22.85
N ILE A 781 6.18 -18.09 21.80
CA ILE A 781 5.86 -18.65 20.49
C ILE A 781 6.89 -19.72 20.14
N ALA A 782 6.43 -20.91 19.76
CA ALA A 782 7.30 -21.92 19.17
C ALA A 782 7.67 -21.48 17.74
N TRP A 783 8.88 -20.98 17.58
CA TRP A 783 9.41 -20.53 16.30
C TRP A 783 9.98 -21.71 15.50
N PRO A 784 9.85 -21.68 14.16
CA PRO A 784 10.61 -22.60 13.31
C PRO A 784 12.12 -22.29 13.41
N ASP A 785 12.95 -23.23 13.02
CA ASP A 785 14.37 -22.99 12.86
C ASP A 785 14.60 -21.82 11.87
N PRO A 786 15.45 -20.85 12.22
CA PRO A 786 15.67 -19.71 11.37
C PRO A 786 16.37 -20.10 10.07
N LEU A 787 15.89 -19.58 8.95
CA LEU A 787 16.65 -19.60 7.71
C LEU A 787 17.86 -18.67 7.90
N ARG A 788 19.05 -19.27 7.99
CA ARG A 788 20.31 -18.54 8.15
C ARG A 788 20.83 -18.07 6.80
N VAL A 789 21.00 -16.78 6.67
CA VAL A 789 21.54 -16.14 5.47
C VAL A 789 22.83 -15.43 5.89
N PRO A 790 24.00 -15.77 5.31
CA PRO A 790 25.25 -15.10 5.66
C PRO A 790 25.18 -13.61 5.31
N PRO A 791 25.73 -12.71 6.16
CA PRO A 791 25.72 -11.28 5.86
C PRO A 791 26.63 -10.98 4.65
N PRO A 792 26.23 -10.08 3.75
CA PRO A 792 26.98 -9.80 2.52
C PRO A 792 28.35 -9.16 2.75
N TRP A 793 28.65 -8.64 3.94
CA TRP A 793 29.95 -8.06 4.29
C TRP A 793 30.96 -9.05 4.90
N GLU A 794 30.56 -10.29 5.22
CA GLU A 794 31.48 -11.32 5.77
C GLU A 794 32.29 -12.03 4.68
N GLY A 795 32.05 -11.75 3.42
CA GLY A 795 32.74 -12.35 2.28
C GLY A 795 34.00 -11.60 1.80
N GLY A 796 34.89 -11.10 2.69
CA GLY A 796 36.22 -10.55 2.36
C GLY A 796 36.21 -9.25 1.56
N ASP A 797 37.07 -8.33 1.92
CA ASP A 797 37.42 -7.04 1.29
C ASP A 797 36.72 -6.70 -0.04
N GLY A 798 35.71 -5.87 0.06
CA GLY A 798 34.94 -5.09 -0.93
C GLY A 798 35.33 -5.00 -2.39
N LYS A 799 35.95 -6.00 -2.97
CA LYS A 799 36.05 -6.19 -4.41
C LYS A 799 35.04 -7.27 -4.78
N ALA A 800 33.92 -6.83 -5.37
CA ALA A 800 33.17 -7.72 -6.24
C ALA A 800 34.18 -8.21 -7.29
N GLU A 801 34.73 -9.40 -7.09
CA GLU A 801 35.35 -10.10 -8.19
C GLU A 801 34.26 -10.27 -9.25
N ASN A 802 34.42 -9.59 -10.35
CA ASN A 802 33.82 -9.90 -11.62
C ASN A 802 34.28 -11.32 -11.98
N GLU A 803 33.61 -12.33 -11.41
CA GLU A 803 33.63 -13.64 -12.05
C GLU A 803 32.95 -13.46 -13.41
N GLY A 804 33.77 -13.33 -14.42
CA GLY A 804 33.38 -13.40 -15.82
C GLY A 804 32.53 -14.65 -16.04
N PRO A 805 31.72 -14.70 -17.08
CA PRO A 805 30.74 -15.76 -17.29
C PRO A 805 31.45 -17.12 -17.32
N ARG A 806 31.22 -17.94 -16.29
CA ARG A 806 31.54 -19.36 -16.33
C ARG A 806 30.83 -19.92 -17.56
N ARG A 807 31.61 -20.40 -18.51
CA ARG A 807 31.13 -21.11 -19.69
C ARG A 807 30.10 -22.15 -19.27
N ARG A 808 28.83 -21.90 -19.61
CA ARG A 808 27.79 -22.91 -19.52
C ARG A 808 28.22 -24.07 -20.43
N ARG A 809 28.28 -25.28 -19.87
CA ARG A 809 28.22 -26.48 -20.68
C ARG A 809 26.87 -26.44 -21.39
N GLU A 810 26.93 -26.53 -22.71
CA GLU A 810 25.78 -26.65 -23.58
C GLU A 810 24.97 -27.90 -23.19
N GLY A 811 23.85 -27.71 -22.53
CA GLY A 811 22.74 -28.64 -22.46
C GLY A 811 21.59 -27.96 -23.18
N ALA A 812 21.21 -28.45 -24.33
CA ALA A 812 20.12 -27.92 -25.13
C ALA A 812 18.84 -27.89 -24.34
N ILE A 813 18.33 -26.65 -24.04
CA ILE A 813 16.97 -26.46 -23.60
C ILE A 813 16.16 -26.34 -24.90
N VAL A 814 15.39 -27.37 -25.18
CA VAL A 814 14.33 -27.36 -26.21
C VAL A 814 13.27 -26.36 -25.71
N ALA A 815 13.05 -25.33 -26.49
CA ALA A 815 11.95 -24.41 -26.28
C ALA A 815 10.63 -25.16 -26.48
N PRO A 816 9.60 -24.99 -25.65
CA PRO A 816 8.29 -25.53 -25.97
C PRO A 816 7.69 -24.78 -27.15
N ASP A 817 7.25 -25.54 -28.13
CA ASP A 817 6.59 -25.08 -29.34
C ASP A 817 5.39 -24.21 -29.02
N VAL A 818 5.34 -23.03 -29.63
CA VAL A 818 4.18 -22.17 -29.71
C VAL A 818 3.17 -22.83 -30.66
N VAL A 819 2.14 -23.47 -30.11
CA VAL A 819 1.02 -24.00 -30.88
C VAL A 819 0.21 -22.80 -31.39
N GLN A 820 0.24 -22.59 -32.69
CA GLN A 820 -0.71 -21.72 -33.41
C GLN A 820 -2.11 -22.39 -33.40
N PRO A 821 -3.21 -21.67 -33.16
CA PRO A 821 -4.55 -22.26 -33.29
C PRO A 821 -4.91 -22.39 -34.77
N GLY A 822 -4.98 -23.64 -35.25
CA GLY A 822 -5.54 -23.98 -36.55
C GLY A 822 -7.06 -23.89 -36.54
N LEU A 823 -7.60 -23.26 -37.57
CA LEU A 823 -9.03 -23.24 -37.93
C LEU A 823 -9.54 -24.66 -38.15
N SER A 824 -10.60 -25.05 -37.46
CA SER A 824 -11.32 -26.30 -37.70
C SER A 824 -12.73 -26.07 -38.25
N PRO A 825 -13.24 -26.94 -39.15
CA PRO A 825 -14.65 -26.94 -39.56
C PRO A 825 -15.53 -27.81 -38.68
N HIS A 826 -16.80 -27.43 -38.55
CA HIS A 826 -17.90 -28.09 -37.86
C HIS A 826 -18.39 -29.37 -38.56
N PRO A 827 -19.46 -30.09 -38.03
CA PRO A 827 -19.58 -30.87 -36.82
C PRO A 827 -20.10 -32.29 -37.04
N SER A 828 -20.08 -33.16 -36.03
CA SER A 828 -21.04 -34.29 -35.90
C SER A 828 -21.11 -34.79 -34.45
N THR A 829 -22.33 -35.07 -33.98
CA THR A 829 -22.83 -35.53 -32.69
C THR A 829 -22.65 -37.06 -32.53
N PRO A 830 -23.19 -37.69 -31.41
CA PRO A 830 -22.65 -37.72 -30.03
C PRO A 830 -22.32 -39.14 -29.53
N GLU A 831 -21.67 -39.32 -28.40
CA GLU A 831 -21.96 -40.33 -27.34
C GLU A 831 -20.74 -40.54 -26.41
N GLY A 832 -21.03 -40.75 -25.13
CA GLY A 832 -20.09 -41.43 -24.23
C GLY A 832 -19.69 -40.67 -22.96
N ARG A 833 -20.45 -40.84 -21.86
CA ARG A 833 -20.08 -40.47 -20.49
C ARG A 833 -18.71 -41.01 -20.11
N ARG A 834 -17.82 -40.17 -19.60
CA ARG A 834 -16.76 -40.53 -18.63
C ARG A 834 -16.55 -39.41 -17.64
N GLU A 835 -16.38 -39.76 -16.39
CA GLU A 835 -16.18 -38.89 -15.22
C GLU A 835 -14.90 -38.05 -15.35
N PRO A 836 -14.87 -36.83 -14.79
CA PRO A 836 -13.65 -35.99 -14.83
C PRO A 836 -12.72 -36.36 -13.67
N SER A 837 -11.55 -36.86 -14.01
CA SER A 837 -10.41 -36.97 -13.11
C SER A 837 -9.77 -35.60 -12.88
N GLY A 838 -9.62 -35.22 -11.61
CA GLY A 838 -8.64 -34.36 -11.01
C GLY A 838 -8.12 -33.14 -11.76
N VAL A 839 -8.70 -32.00 -11.53
CA VAL A 839 -8.06 -30.71 -11.82
C VAL A 839 -6.99 -30.45 -10.77
N ALA A 840 -5.72 -30.52 -11.15
CA ALA A 840 -4.58 -30.14 -10.32
C ALA A 840 -4.67 -28.64 -9.98
N SER A 841 -4.55 -28.35 -8.70
CA SER A 841 -4.51 -26.98 -8.15
C SER A 841 -3.33 -26.19 -8.72
N PRO A 842 -3.49 -24.93 -9.12
CA PRO A 842 -2.40 -24.09 -9.65
C PRO A 842 -1.36 -23.65 -8.60
N ALA A 843 -1.23 -24.35 -7.48
CA ALA A 843 -0.28 -24.03 -6.42
C ALA A 843 1.20 -24.34 -6.77
N SER A 844 1.49 -24.93 -7.94
CA SER A 844 2.84 -25.40 -8.32
C SER A 844 3.73 -24.35 -8.99
N GLU A 845 3.22 -23.17 -9.33
CA GLU A 845 3.98 -22.17 -10.11
C GLU A 845 4.43 -20.92 -9.33
N MET A 846 4.42 -20.95 -8.01
CA MET A 846 4.95 -19.84 -7.22
C MET A 846 6.47 -19.93 -7.02
N PRO A 847 7.19 -18.80 -7.08
CA PRO A 847 8.60 -18.77 -6.64
C PRO A 847 8.69 -19.18 -5.16
N GLU A 848 9.68 -19.98 -4.82
CA GLU A 848 9.99 -20.41 -3.44
C GLU A 848 10.09 -19.24 -2.44
N VAL A 849 10.33 -18.04 -2.93
CA VAL A 849 10.47 -16.79 -2.19
C VAL A 849 9.21 -16.39 -1.39
N LEU A 850 8.02 -16.86 -1.80
CA LEU A 850 6.76 -16.52 -1.12
C LEU A 850 6.04 -17.74 -0.49
N ARG A 851 6.52 -18.97 -0.73
CA ARG A 851 6.05 -20.17 -0.01
C ARG A 851 6.81 -20.28 1.32
#